data_ca4440925e1843b39a9e3864b5835d03
#
_entry.id   ca4440925e1843b39a9e3864b5835d03
#
_cell.length_a   1.000
_cell.length_b   1.000
_cell.length_c   1.000
_cell.angle_alpha   90.00
_cell.angle_beta   90.00
_cell.angle_gamma   90.00
#
_symmetry.space_group_name_H-M   'P 1'
#
loop_
_entity.id
_entity.type
_entity.pdbx_description
1 polymer ?
#
loop_
_entity_poly.entity_id
_entity_poly.type
_entity_poly.pdbx_seq_one_letter_code
_entity_poly.pdbx_strand_id
1 'polypeptide(L)'
;MSVIGIDFGNESCYVAVARAGGIETIANDYSLRATPSCVAFSGQNRLLGVAASNQMVTNMKNTIHGFKRLLGRTTNDPHVINEIKHLPYQTQSLPNNQIGIKVNYMNEDHVFTPEQITAMLFTKLKDTSEQALKTKVNDCVISVPFYFTDSERRALLDAAQIAGLNVLRLMNETTATALTYGIYKQDLPEPDDKPRNVIFVDCGHSALQVSAVAFNKGKLKMLATASDPNFGGRDIDAILVEHFCKDFETRYKINPRTNPRALLRLRTEAEKLKKQMSANSTKLPMNIECFMDDKDVHGDMKSELEVFPQNHQVPFSKMLTFYRRENFAIKAFYNCDVPFPNKEIGQFVIKEVKPTPDGESSKIKIKARVNLHGIFAITSASLVEKKESAEEEMPMDVASPENGTALQSAGAEPMDQQAPENGEGDDGKEKKDSKKKKQVTKTLDLPIEAYTHGYSQKVLNDYHEQECKMVANDKQEKERADARNALEEYVYDVRGRLGEEEDLGAFIVAADKEKFVKVLDDMENWLYEEGEDCSRHVYVEKLNELKAVGEPIKARKMECECRNAALEELAHRIMMAQKVTGQYRSGDEKYTHIPEADVAKVEESMNNCTKWLEENRALLHACPKTQNPPVTVAAIKEQTKVGYFAVILVFVCRTVRVD
;
A
#
# COMPACT_ATOMS: atom_id res chain seq x y z
N MET A 1 1.88 -10.91 -9.84
CA MET A 1 1.43 -10.06 -8.72
C MET A 1 2.67 -9.46 -8.08
N SER A 2 2.61 -8.20 -7.69
CA SER A 2 3.78 -7.55 -7.05
C SER A 2 3.68 -7.74 -5.54
N VAL A 3 4.78 -8.18 -4.92
CA VAL A 3 4.93 -8.22 -3.46
C VAL A 3 5.47 -6.86 -3.01
N ILE A 4 4.87 -6.27 -1.98
CA ILE A 4 5.36 -5.02 -1.39
C ILE A 4 6.02 -5.27 -0.04
N GLY A 5 7.00 -4.42 0.32
CA GLY A 5 7.54 -4.32 1.66
C GLY A 5 6.91 -3.14 2.39
N ILE A 6 6.44 -3.36 3.61
CA ILE A 6 5.87 -2.32 4.47
C ILE A 6 6.79 -2.15 5.68
N ASP A 7 7.35 -0.96 5.83
CA ASP A 7 7.93 -0.52 7.10
C ASP A 7 6.82 0.11 7.94
N PHE A 8 6.37 -0.61 8.97
CA PHE A 8 5.32 -0.18 9.88
C PHE A 8 5.92 0.57 11.06
N GLY A 9 6.20 1.85 10.88
CA GLY A 9 6.74 2.73 11.92
C GLY A 9 5.66 3.26 12.90
N ASN A 10 6.09 3.67 14.10
CA ASN A 10 5.18 4.27 15.09
C ASN A 10 4.72 5.67 14.71
N GLU A 11 5.55 6.45 14.01
CA GLU A 11 5.24 7.80 13.52
C GLU A 11 4.80 7.78 12.07
N SER A 12 5.53 7.06 11.21
CA SER A 12 5.28 7.00 9.79
C SER A 12 5.59 5.61 9.23
N CYS A 13 4.83 5.24 8.20
CA CYS A 13 5.04 4.03 7.42
C CYS A 13 5.68 4.35 6.07
N TYR A 14 6.43 3.40 5.54
CA TYR A 14 6.96 3.43 4.18
C TYR A 14 6.57 2.16 3.43
N VAL A 15 6.34 2.29 2.14
CA VAL A 15 6.10 1.15 1.26
C VAL A 15 7.14 1.10 0.17
N ALA A 16 7.69 -0.07 -0.09
CA ALA A 16 8.66 -0.28 -1.15
C ALA A 16 8.31 -1.49 -2.01
N VAL A 17 8.78 -1.47 -3.24
CA VAL A 17 8.62 -2.55 -4.22
C VAL A 17 9.91 -2.79 -5.00
N ALA A 18 10.19 -4.04 -5.33
CA ALA A 18 11.27 -4.40 -6.24
C ALA A 18 10.77 -4.30 -7.69
N ARG A 19 11.45 -3.51 -8.52
CA ARG A 19 11.22 -3.35 -9.96
C ARG A 19 12.49 -3.62 -10.75
N ALA A 20 12.42 -3.68 -12.08
CA ALA A 20 13.54 -3.98 -12.97
C ALA A 20 14.77 -3.05 -12.82
N GLY A 21 14.59 -1.86 -12.23
CA GLY A 21 15.67 -0.89 -11.96
C GLY A 21 16.21 -0.89 -10.53
N GLY A 22 15.68 -1.76 -9.64
CA GLY A 22 16.06 -1.80 -8.23
C GLY A 22 14.88 -1.76 -7.26
N ILE A 23 15.12 -1.25 -6.05
CA ILE A 23 14.09 -1.09 -5.02
C ILE A 23 13.60 0.36 -5.02
N GLU A 24 12.30 0.53 -5.16
CA GLU A 24 11.64 1.84 -5.19
C GLU A 24 10.74 2.00 -3.97
N THR A 25 10.88 3.13 -3.26
CA THR A 25 9.93 3.54 -2.21
C THR A 25 8.77 4.31 -2.85
N ILE A 26 7.56 3.81 -2.66
CA ILE A 26 6.34 4.36 -3.25
C ILE A 26 5.95 5.67 -2.54
N ALA A 27 5.64 6.70 -3.31
CA ALA A 27 5.08 7.94 -2.81
C ALA A 27 3.55 7.84 -2.67
N ASN A 28 3.00 8.49 -1.64
CA ASN A 28 1.55 8.59 -1.42
C ASN A 28 0.91 9.70 -2.29
N ASP A 29 -0.38 9.89 -2.13
CA ASP A 29 -1.20 10.90 -2.82
C ASP A 29 -0.77 12.36 -2.57
N TYR A 30 0.05 12.62 -1.55
CA TYR A 30 0.70 13.91 -1.28
C TYR A 30 2.14 13.98 -1.82
N SER A 31 2.53 13.05 -2.69
CA SER A 31 3.90 12.92 -3.22
C SER A 31 4.97 12.71 -2.14
N LEU A 32 4.58 12.29 -0.94
CA LEU A 32 5.47 11.98 0.17
C LEU A 32 5.73 10.47 0.24
N ARG A 33 6.97 10.06 0.52
CA ARG A 33 7.30 8.65 0.73
C ARG A 33 6.90 8.17 2.13
N ALA A 34 6.92 9.07 3.10
CA ALA A 34 6.45 8.80 4.46
C ALA A 34 4.93 9.00 4.52
N THR A 35 4.21 7.98 4.98
CA THR A 35 2.78 8.07 5.29
C THR A 35 2.61 8.05 6.80
N PRO A 36 2.10 9.12 7.44
CA PRO A 36 1.89 9.15 8.89
C PRO A 36 1.05 7.98 9.39
N SER A 37 1.46 7.36 10.50
CA SER A 37 0.70 6.31 11.20
C SER A 37 -0.46 6.94 11.97
N CYS A 38 -1.44 7.47 11.23
CA CYS A 38 -2.52 8.29 11.74
C CYS A 38 -3.85 7.96 11.03
N VAL A 39 -4.93 7.89 11.83
CA VAL A 39 -6.31 7.69 11.37
C VAL A 39 -7.18 8.73 12.05
N ALA A 40 -8.00 9.45 11.31
CA ALA A 40 -8.92 10.43 11.88
C ALA A 40 -10.36 10.19 11.39
N PHE A 41 -11.32 10.53 12.24
CA PHE A 41 -12.74 10.45 11.96
C PHE A 41 -13.32 11.86 12.05
N SER A 42 -13.92 12.34 10.96
CA SER A 42 -14.47 13.70 10.86
C SER A 42 -15.85 13.65 10.20
N GLY A 43 -16.90 13.81 10.99
CA GLY A 43 -18.26 13.66 10.50
C GLY A 43 -18.52 12.26 9.92
N GLN A 44 -18.83 12.22 8.65
CA GLN A 44 -19.04 10.97 7.89
C GLN A 44 -17.77 10.41 7.27
N ASN A 45 -16.67 11.16 7.29
CA ASN A 45 -15.43 10.81 6.60
C ASN A 45 -14.42 10.15 7.52
N ARG A 46 -13.73 9.16 6.99
CA ARG A 46 -12.54 8.55 7.57
C ARG A 46 -11.31 9.04 6.81
N LEU A 47 -10.41 9.72 7.48
CA LEU A 47 -9.18 10.25 6.93
C LEU A 47 -8.00 9.38 7.35
N LEU A 48 -7.07 9.11 6.44
CA LEU A 48 -5.96 8.18 6.62
C LEU A 48 -4.63 8.83 6.23
N GLY A 49 -3.58 8.54 6.99
CA GLY A 49 -2.23 9.02 6.72
C GLY A 49 -2.09 10.54 6.83
N VAL A 50 -1.66 11.22 5.78
CA VAL A 50 -1.39 12.67 5.78
C VAL A 50 -2.66 13.48 6.05
N ALA A 51 -3.77 13.13 5.42
CA ALA A 51 -5.05 13.80 5.65
C ALA A 51 -5.48 13.71 7.13
N ALA A 52 -5.27 12.55 7.78
CA ALA A 52 -5.53 12.38 9.21
C ALA A 52 -4.59 13.21 10.07
N SER A 53 -3.29 13.22 9.76
CA SER A 53 -2.28 13.97 10.50
C SER A 53 -2.57 15.47 10.50
N ASN A 54 -3.12 16.01 9.41
CA ASN A 54 -3.53 17.42 9.32
C ASN A 54 -4.68 17.77 10.30
N GLN A 55 -5.44 16.78 10.76
CA GLN A 55 -6.52 16.95 11.73
C GLN A 55 -6.04 16.89 13.20
N MET A 56 -4.75 16.60 13.45
CA MET A 56 -4.23 16.31 14.79
C MET A 56 -4.46 17.41 15.80
N VAL A 57 -4.41 18.67 15.40
CA VAL A 57 -4.63 19.84 16.28
C VAL A 57 -6.10 20.24 16.36
N THR A 58 -6.84 20.15 15.25
CA THR A 58 -8.23 20.61 15.15
C THR A 58 -9.22 19.59 15.66
N ASN A 59 -8.94 18.29 15.46
CA ASN A 59 -9.81 17.17 15.79
C ASN A 59 -9.09 16.12 16.66
N MET A 60 -8.33 16.55 17.66
CA MET A 60 -7.42 15.69 18.44
C MET A 60 -8.09 14.48 19.11
N LYS A 61 -9.37 14.59 19.48
CA LYS A 61 -10.11 13.50 20.17
C LYS A 61 -10.49 12.35 19.23
N ASN A 62 -10.64 12.63 17.95
CA ASN A 62 -10.99 11.65 16.91
C ASN A 62 -9.80 11.38 15.95
N THR A 63 -8.60 11.85 16.28
CA THR A 63 -7.37 11.63 15.50
C THR A 63 -6.45 10.68 16.24
N ILE A 64 -6.37 9.46 15.74
CA ILE A 64 -5.71 8.33 16.40
C ILE A 64 -4.31 8.16 15.86
N HIS A 65 -3.32 8.21 16.75
CA HIS A 65 -1.90 7.98 16.47
C HIS A 65 -1.25 7.21 17.63
N GLY A 66 -0.03 6.70 17.46
CA GLY A 66 0.67 5.94 18.49
C GLY A 66 0.09 4.55 18.78
N PHE A 67 -0.90 4.10 18.02
CA PHE A 67 -1.63 2.83 18.24
C PHE A 67 -0.76 1.58 18.04
N LYS A 68 0.39 1.67 17.32
CA LYS A 68 1.37 0.57 17.22
C LYS A 68 1.79 0.06 18.60
N ARG A 69 1.87 0.95 19.59
CA ARG A 69 2.28 0.63 20.97
C ARG A 69 1.16 0.00 21.83
N LEU A 70 -0.08 0.00 21.31
CA LEU A 70 -1.24 -0.61 21.96
C LEU A 70 -1.56 -1.99 21.38
N LEU A 71 -0.99 -2.32 20.22
CA LEU A 71 -1.30 -3.52 19.45
C LEU A 71 -0.96 -4.80 20.22
N GLY A 72 -1.91 -5.76 20.28
CA GLY A 72 -1.73 -7.03 20.95
C GLY A 72 -1.59 -6.98 22.47
N ARG A 73 -1.88 -5.83 23.09
CA ARG A 73 -1.75 -5.59 24.53
C ARG A 73 -3.12 -5.47 25.20
N THR A 74 -3.10 -5.43 26.53
CA THR A 74 -4.31 -5.32 27.36
C THR A 74 -4.32 -4.04 28.16
N THR A 75 -5.52 -3.60 28.61
CA THR A 75 -5.70 -2.38 29.41
C THR A 75 -5.00 -2.42 30.75
N ASN A 76 -4.67 -3.61 31.28
CA ASN A 76 -3.97 -3.80 32.55
C ASN A 76 -2.44 -3.79 32.42
N ASP A 77 -1.92 -3.69 31.19
CA ASP A 77 -0.48 -3.62 30.93
C ASP A 77 0.08 -2.29 31.46
N PRO A 78 1.09 -2.29 32.35
CA PRO A 78 1.74 -1.07 32.84
C PRO A 78 2.27 -0.17 31.72
N HIS A 79 2.73 -0.75 30.62
CA HIS A 79 3.16 -0.02 29.43
C HIS A 79 1.99 0.74 28.81
N VAL A 80 0.83 0.09 28.63
CA VAL A 80 -0.39 0.71 28.10
C VAL A 80 -0.91 1.80 29.02
N ILE A 81 -0.93 1.55 30.34
CA ILE A 81 -1.37 2.54 31.34
C ILE A 81 -0.51 3.82 31.26
N ASN A 82 0.79 3.69 31.01
CA ASN A 82 1.67 4.84 30.82
C ASN A 82 1.46 5.51 29.46
N GLU A 83 1.30 4.72 28.40
CA GLU A 83 1.12 5.24 27.05
C GLU A 83 -0.17 6.06 26.92
N ILE A 84 -1.29 5.56 27.45
CA ILE A 84 -2.61 6.22 27.39
C ILE A 84 -2.59 7.61 28.00
N LYS A 85 -1.76 7.88 29.01
CA LYS A 85 -1.64 9.21 29.63
C LYS A 85 -1.17 10.30 28.65
N HIS A 86 -0.51 9.91 27.56
CA HIS A 86 0.05 10.81 26.56
C HIS A 86 -0.80 10.93 25.30
N LEU A 87 -1.88 10.12 25.19
CA LEU A 87 -2.77 10.12 24.04
C LEU A 87 -3.90 11.13 24.20
N PRO A 88 -4.25 11.90 23.15
CA PRO A 88 -5.29 12.94 23.24
C PRO A 88 -6.71 12.36 23.10
N TYR A 89 -6.87 11.11 22.68
CA TYR A 89 -8.13 10.42 22.47
C TYR A 89 -8.48 9.49 23.63
N GLN A 90 -9.73 9.08 23.71
CA GLN A 90 -10.22 8.23 24.79
C GLN A 90 -10.04 6.75 24.49
N THR A 91 -9.63 5.99 25.49
CA THR A 91 -9.58 4.53 25.46
C THR A 91 -10.52 3.94 26.51
N GLN A 92 -11.04 2.75 26.27
CA GLN A 92 -11.87 2.00 27.22
C GLN A 92 -11.47 0.51 27.23
N SER A 93 -11.79 -0.17 28.31
CA SER A 93 -11.62 -1.63 28.39
C SER A 93 -12.79 -2.33 27.68
N LEU A 94 -12.47 -3.26 26.79
CA LEU A 94 -13.39 -4.20 26.17
C LEU A 94 -13.39 -5.54 26.93
N PRO A 95 -14.27 -6.50 26.59
CA PRO A 95 -14.20 -7.86 27.13
C PRO A 95 -12.78 -8.44 27.01
N ASN A 96 -12.39 -9.27 27.99
CA ASN A 96 -11.04 -9.84 28.10
C ASN A 96 -9.91 -8.81 28.27
N ASN A 97 -10.20 -7.61 28.81
CA ASN A 97 -9.26 -6.52 28.99
C ASN A 97 -8.63 -6.01 27.67
N GLN A 98 -9.26 -6.26 26.53
CA GLN A 98 -8.82 -5.68 25.27
C GLN A 98 -8.96 -4.15 25.28
N ILE A 99 -8.15 -3.48 24.48
CA ILE A 99 -8.16 -2.02 24.36
C ILE A 99 -9.19 -1.63 23.30
N GLY A 100 -10.13 -0.76 23.67
CA GLY A 100 -11.02 -0.08 22.75
C GLY A 100 -10.68 1.39 22.63
N ILE A 101 -10.63 1.93 21.42
CA ILE A 101 -10.41 3.33 21.10
C ILE A 101 -11.74 3.95 20.72
N LYS A 102 -12.20 4.94 21.52
CA LYS A 102 -13.49 5.58 21.31
C LYS A 102 -13.33 6.77 20.37
N VAL A 103 -14.18 6.82 19.34
CA VAL A 103 -14.25 7.89 18.35
C VAL A 103 -15.69 8.23 18.01
N ASN A 104 -15.94 9.45 17.51
CA ASN A 104 -17.20 9.80 16.89
C ASN A 104 -17.05 9.66 15.36
N TYR A 105 -17.87 8.78 14.76
CA TYR A 105 -17.87 8.49 13.33
C TYR A 105 -19.32 8.32 12.86
N MET A 106 -19.67 8.91 11.72
CA MET A 106 -21.05 8.93 11.20
C MET A 106 -22.06 9.48 12.22
N ASN A 107 -21.64 10.48 13.02
CA ASN A 107 -22.39 11.09 14.11
C ASN A 107 -22.78 10.14 15.26
N GLU A 108 -22.12 8.99 15.35
CA GLU A 108 -22.31 8.01 16.42
C GLU A 108 -20.98 7.69 17.13
N ASP A 109 -21.07 7.26 18.37
CA ASP A 109 -19.93 6.79 19.14
C ASP A 109 -19.56 5.36 18.71
N HIS A 110 -18.39 5.21 18.12
CA HIS A 110 -17.81 3.91 17.75
C HIS A 110 -16.61 3.58 18.63
N VAL A 111 -16.35 2.29 18.78
CA VAL A 111 -15.18 1.79 19.49
C VAL A 111 -14.43 0.80 18.60
N PHE A 112 -13.19 1.12 18.26
CA PHE A 112 -12.34 0.27 17.44
C PHE A 112 -11.18 -0.29 18.27
N THR A 113 -10.74 -1.50 17.96
CA THR A 113 -9.52 -2.06 18.55
C THR A 113 -8.26 -1.50 17.85
N PRO A 114 -7.07 -1.58 18.47
CA PRO A 114 -5.83 -1.19 17.81
C PRO A 114 -5.58 -1.93 16.49
N GLU A 115 -6.03 -3.19 16.40
CA GLU A 115 -5.94 -4.02 15.19
C GLU A 115 -6.80 -3.44 14.07
N GLN A 116 -8.03 -3.02 14.37
CA GLN A 116 -8.92 -2.38 13.39
C GLN A 116 -8.33 -1.04 12.90
N ILE A 117 -7.81 -0.20 13.81
CA ILE A 117 -7.16 1.06 13.44
C ILE A 117 -5.91 0.80 12.57
N THR A 118 -5.12 -0.23 12.92
CA THR A 118 -3.95 -0.62 12.11
C THR A 118 -4.37 -1.12 10.73
N ALA A 119 -5.47 -1.88 10.65
CA ALA A 119 -6.02 -2.35 9.38
C ALA A 119 -6.46 -1.19 8.47
N MET A 120 -7.08 -0.14 9.03
CA MET A 120 -7.45 1.07 8.28
C MET A 120 -6.22 1.73 7.64
N LEU A 121 -5.12 1.85 8.40
CA LEU A 121 -3.86 2.36 7.87
C LEU A 121 -3.28 1.43 6.77
N PHE A 122 -3.32 0.12 6.98
CA PHE A 122 -2.84 -0.85 5.98
C PHE A 122 -3.67 -0.82 4.69
N THR A 123 -4.99 -0.60 4.79
CA THR A 123 -5.84 -0.35 3.62
C THR A 123 -5.34 0.87 2.82
N LYS A 124 -4.99 1.97 3.50
CA LYS A 124 -4.42 3.15 2.83
C LYS A 124 -3.08 2.85 2.14
N LEU A 125 -2.18 2.09 2.80
CA LEU A 125 -0.89 1.72 2.21
C LEU A 125 -1.07 0.79 1.01
N LYS A 126 -2.04 -0.13 1.08
CA LYS A 126 -2.44 -0.99 -0.03
C LYS A 126 -2.95 -0.18 -1.22
N ASP A 127 -3.90 0.72 -0.99
CA ASP A 127 -4.47 1.59 -2.04
C ASP A 127 -3.38 2.46 -2.70
N THR A 128 -2.51 3.07 -1.90
CA THR A 128 -1.35 3.84 -2.39
C THR A 128 -0.46 2.99 -3.29
N SER A 129 -0.21 1.74 -2.90
CA SER A 129 0.60 0.79 -3.67
C SER A 129 -0.09 0.38 -4.97
N GLU A 130 -1.38 0.06 -4.93
CA GLU A 130 -2.17 -0.32 -6.10
C GLU A 130 -2.26 0.84 -7.12
N GLN A 131 -2.42 2.07 -6.63
CA GLN A 131 -2.42 3.26 -7.50
C GLN A 131 -1.07 3.48 -8.20
N ALA A 132 0.04 3.32 -7.48
CA ALA A 132 1.39 3.48 -8.02
C ALA A 132 1.78 2.34 -8.98
N LEU A 133 1.37 1.11 -8.66
CA LEU A 133 1.71 -0.09 -9.44
C LEU A 133 0.75 -0.36 -10.59
N LYS A 134 -0.43 0.26 -10.60
CA LYS A 134 -1.54 0.02 -11.53
C LYS A 134 -1.98 -1.46 -11.58
N THR A 135 -1.82 -2.17 -10.47
CA THR A 135 -2.17 -3.59 -10.33
C THR A 135 -2.58 -3.88 -8.89
N LYS A 136 -3.40 -4.92 -8.69
CA LYS A 136 -3.80 -5.37 -7.35
C LYS A 136 -2.61 -5.87 -6.55
N VAL A 137 -2.61 -5.53 -5.27
CA VAL A 137 -1.61 -5.92 -4.28
C VAL A 137 -2.29 -6.77 -3.21
N ASN A 138 -1.86 -8.02 -3.09
CA ASN A 138 -2.35 -8.93 -2.07
C ASN A 138 -1.24 -9.34 -1.10
N ASP A 139 -0.02 -9.58 -1.62
CA ASP A 139 1.09 -10.13 -0.85
C ASP A 139 2.02 -9.03 -0.34
N CYS A 140 2.43 -9.15 0.92
CA CYS A 140 3.38 -8.21 1.53
C CYS A 140 4.34 -8.88 2.52
N VAL A 141 5.44 -8.17 2.81
CA VAL A 141 6.32 -8.40 3.95
C VAL A 141 6.21 -7.17 4.85
N ILE A 142 6.02 -7.36 6.16
CA ILE A 142 5.87 -6.25 7.12
C ILE A 142 7.02 -6.30 8.11
N SER A 143 7.66 -5.15 8.37
CA SER A 143 8.68 -5.01 9.40
C SER A 143 8.06 -4.92 10.79
N VAL A 144 8.72 -5.55 11.77
CA VAL A 144 8.33 -5.52 13.18
C VAL A 144 9.55 -5.32 14.07
N PRO A 145 9.42 -4.62 15.20
CA PRO A 145 10.48 -4.60 16.21
C PRO A 145 10.84 -6.02 16.62
N PHE A 146 12.14 -6.29 16.79
CA PHE A 146 12.54 -7.66 17.16
C PHE A 146 12.03 -8.08 18.54
N TYR A 147 11.79 -7.12 19.43
CA TYR A 147 11.24 -7.33 20.77
C TYR A 147 9.72 -7.58 20.80
N PHE A 148 9.01 -7.48 19.67
CA PHE A 148 7.60 -7.84 19.62
C PHE A 148 7.40 -9.30 20.00
N THR A 149 6.57 -9.52 21.00
CA THR A 149 6.17 -10.84 21.49
C THR A 149 5.18 -11.52 20.53
N ASP A 150 4.83 -12.75 20.81
CA ASP A 150 3.87 -13.55 20.03
C ASP A 150 2.51 -12.83 19.89
N SER A 151 2.00 -12.23 20.97
CA SER A 151 0.70 -11.53 20.95
C SER A 151 0.71 -10.32 20.02
N GLU A 152 1.75 -9.49 20.07
CA GLU A 152 1.88 -8.31 19.20
C GLU A 152 2.03 -8.71 17.74
N ARG A 153 2.77 -9.81 17.46
CA ARG A 153 2.94 -10.34 16.09
C ARG A 153 1.64 -10.90 15.54
N ARG A 154 0.86 -11.63 16.35
CA ARG A 154 -0.47 -12.12 15.94
C ARG A 154 -1.43 -10.98 15.68
N ALA A 155 -1.51 -10.00 16.57
CA ALA A 155 -2.35 -8.82 16.40
C ALA A 155 -2.03 -8.05 15.10
N LEU A 156 -0.75 -8.00 14.72
CA LEU A 156 -0.35 -7.39 13.46
C LEU A 156 -0.77 -8.22 12.23
N LEU A 157 -0.70 -9.55 12.31
CA LEU A 157 -1.21 -10.43 11.27
C LEU A 157 -2.74 -10.32 11.15
N ASP A 158 -3.45 -10.23 12.26
CA ASP A 158 -4.89 -10.02 12.29
C ASP A 158 -5.25 -8.69 11.62
N ALA A 159 -4.54 -7.61 11.95
CA ALA A 159 -4.73 -6.30 11.31
C ALA A 159 -4.48 -6.33 9.79
N ALA A 160 -3.44 -7.02 9.35
CA ALA A 160 -3.15 -7.19 7.94
C ALA A 160 -4.23 -8.01 7.21
N GLN A 161 -4.74 -9.06 7.86
CA GLN A 161 -5.83 -9.88 7.32
C GLN A 161 -7.13 -9.08 7.21
N ILE A 162 -7.47 -8.24 8.20
CA ILE A 162 -8.62 -7.33 8.16
C ILE A 162 -8.51 -6.38 6.94
N ALA A 163 -7.31 -5.87 6.65
CA ALA A 163 -7.04 -5.04 5.46
C ALA A 163 -7.00 -5.83 4.14
N GLY A 164 -7.19 -7.15 4.17
CA GLY A 164 -7.11 -8.01 3.00
C GLY A 164 -5.69 -8.14 2.42
N LEU A 165 -4.67 -8.11 3.29
CA LEU A 165 -3.27 -8.35 2.95
C LEU A 165 -2.84 -9.75 3.40
N ASN A 166 -2.18 -10.49 2.52
CA ASN A 166 -1.52 -11.76 2.82
C ASN A 166 -0.06 -11.49 3.20
N VAL A 167 0.27 -11.69 4.47
CA VAL A 167 1.62 -11.45 4.98
C VAL A 167 2.48 -12.69 4.75
N LEU A 168 3.37 -12.62 3.78
CA LEU A 168 4.32 -13.70 3.49
C LEU A 168 5.34 -13.87 4.62
N ARG A 169 5.71 -12.77 5.28
CA ARG A 169 6.64 -12.77 6.41
C ARG A 169 6.48 -11.53 7.28
N LEU A 170 6.55 -11.70 8.61
CA LEU A 170 6.95 -10.65 9.53
C LEU A 170 8.48 -10.67 9.66
N MET A 171 9.13 -9.58 9.29
CA MET A 171 10.59 -9.45 9.33
C MET A 171 11.02 -8.51 10.46
N ASN A 172 11.99 -8.90 11.26
CA ASN A 172 12.50 -7.99 12.28
C ASN A 172 13.17 -6.77 11.63
N GLU A 173 12.89 -5.58 12.15
CA GLU A 173 13.44 -4.29 11.67
C GLU A 173 14.97 -4.32 11.60
N THR A 174 15.62 -4.88 12.64
CA THR A 174 17.09 -5.07 12.67
C THR A 174 17.60 -5.98 11.55
N THR A 175 16.83 -7.02 11.19
CA THR A 175 17.18 -7.91 10.07
C THR A 175 16.99 -7.22 8.73
N ALA A 176 15.90 -6.44 8.56
CA ALA A 176 15.65 -5.69 7.33
C ALA A 176 16.75 -4.65 7.08
N THR A 177 17.17 -3.93 8.11
CA THR A 177 18.29 -2.98 8.06
C THR A 177 19.60 -3.66 7.65
N ALA A 178 19.90 -4.79 8.27
CA ALA A 178 21.11 -5.57 7.95
C ALA A 178 21.09 -6.10 6.50
N LEU A 179 19.94 -6.60 6.03
CA LEU A 179 19.77 -7.06 4.65
C LEU A 179 20.00 -5.92 3.65
N THR A 180 19.46 -4.74 3.92
CA THR A 180 19.65 -3.56 3.07
C THR A 180 21.14 -3.22 2.94
N TYR A 181 21.87 -3.19 4.05
CA TYR A 181 23.32 -2.97 4.02
C TYR A 181 24.03 -4.05 3.19
N GLY A 182 23.72 -5.33 3.43
CA GLY A 182 24.35 -6.46 2.75
C GLY A 182 24.08 -6.50 1.24
N ILE A 183 22.88 -6.09 0.81
CA ILE A 183 22.50 -6.03 -0.62
C ILE A 183 23.33 -4.97 -1.38
N TYR A 184 23.51 -3.80 -0.79
CA TYR A 184 24.21 -2.69 -1.45
C TYR A 184 25.73 -2.69 -1.24
N LYS A 185 26.24 -3.45 -0.26
CA LYS A 185 27.67 -3.51 0.06
C LYS A 185 28.40 -4.53 -0.81
N GLN A 186 29.18 -4.05 -1.78
CA GLN A 186 29.88 -4.90 -2.77
C GLN A 186 31.21 -5.48 -2.26
N ASP A 187 31.88 -4.81 -1.30
CA ASP A 187 33.20 -5.15 -0.76
C ASP A 187 33.13 -6.02 0.50
N LEU A 188 32.23 -6.99 0.55
CA LEU A 188 32.14 -7.95 1.66
C LEU A 188 33.17 -9.06 1.51
N PRO A 189 33.72 -9.61 2.65
CA PRO A 189 34.63 -10.75 2.63
C PRO A 189 34.01 -11.98 1.96
N GLU A 190 34.86 -12.84 1.40
CA GLU A 190 34.40 -14.11 0.82
C GLU A 190 33.78 -15.02 1.91
N PRO A 191 32.98 -16.03 1.52
CA PRO A 191 32.24 -16.88 2.49
C PRO A 191 33.13 -17.59 3.53
N ASP A 192 34.37 -17.89 3.16
CA ASP A 192 35.34 -18.60 4.02
C ASP A 192 36.29 -17.65 4.78
N ASP A 193 36.25 -16.37 4.47
CA ASP A 193 37.05 -15.36 5.15
C ASP A 193 36.41 -14.92 6.48
N LYS A 194 37.24 -14.26 7.32
CA LYS A 194 36.73 -13.64 8.56
C LYS A 194 35.63 -12.62 8.24
N PRO A 195 34.43 -12.78 8.82
CA PRO A 195 33.32 -11.90 8.53
C PRO A 195 33.58 -10.45 8.94
N ARG A 196 32.97 -9.52 8.21
CA ARG A 196 32.90 -8.11 8.62
C ARG A 196 31.79 -7.93 9.63
N ASN A 197 32.11 -7.57 10.85
CA ASN A 197 31.13 -7.25 11.87
C ASN A 197 30.71 -5.78 11.76
N VAL A 198 29.39 -5.54 11.70
CA VAL A 198 28.79 -4.22 11.61
C VAL A 198 27.76 -4.06 12.72
N ILE A 199 27.75 -2.90 13.35
CA ILE A 199 26.78 -2.53 14.36
C ILE A 199 25.80 -1.52 13.73
N PHE A 200 24.51 -1.83 13.83
CA PHE A 200 23.44 -0.92 13.43
C PHE A 200 22.77 -0.35 14.68
N VAL A 201 22.57 0.95 14.69
CA VAL A 201 21.85 1.66 15.74
C VAL A 201 20.65 2.32 15.09
N ASP A 202 19.47 1.87 15.47
CA ASP A 202 18.18 2.35 14.98
C ASP A 202 17.44 3.05 16.13
N CYS A 203 17.49 4.39 16.15
CA CYS A 203 16.74 5.21 17.08
C CYS A 203 15.48 5.72 16.38
N GLY A 204 14.40 4.97 16.51
CA GLY A 204 13.10 5.29 15.95
C GLY A 204 12.36 6.40 16.72
N HIS A 205 11.08 6.60 16.39
CA HIS A 205 10.21 7.56 17.08
C HIS A 205 9.98 7.18 18.56
N SER A 206 9.74 5.90 18.86
CA SER A 206 9.34 5.46 20.21
C SER A 206 10.22 4.38 20.83
N ALA A 207 11.19 3.86 20.10
CA ALA A 207 12.07 2.79 20.56
C ALA A 207 13.46 2.94 19.96
N LEU A 208 14.45 2.40 20.67
CA LEU A 208 15.82 2.23 20.23
C LEU A 208 16.09 0.75 20.04
N GLN A 209 16.64 0.39 18.88
CA GLN A 209 17.09 -0.97 18.57
C GLN A 209 18.53 -0.96 18.11
N VAL A 210 19.30 -1.91 18.55
CA VAL A 210 20.69 -2.04 18.11
C VAL A 210 20.98 -3.49 17.75
N SER A 211 21.77 -3.71 16.71
CA SER A 211 22.15 -5.05 16.29
C SER A 211 23.61 -5.12 15.85
N ALA A 212 24.28 -6.20 16.20
CA ALA A 212 25.59 -6.57 15.69
C ALA A 212 25.43 -7.71 14.70
N VAL A 213 25.99 -7.56 13.51
CA VAL A 213 25.80 -8.47 12.39
C VAL A 213 27.12 -8.80 11.72
N ALA A 214 27.35 -10.08 11.43
CA ALA A 214 28.49 -10.57 10.69
C ALA A 214 28.10 -10.76 9.21
N PHE A 215 28.91 -10.23 8.29
CA PHE A 215 28.70 -10.27 6.85
C PHE A 215 29.82 -10.96 6.12
N ASN A 216 29.48 -11.88 5.24
CA ASN A 216 30.28 -12.39 4.14
C ASN A 216 29.46 -12.24 2.84
N LYS A 217 30.08 -12.38 1.66
CA LYS A 217 29.35 -12.40 0.38
C LYS A 217 28.26 -13.46 0.40
N GLY A 218 27.01 -13.04 0.11
CA GLY A 218 25.84 -13.92 0.09
C GLY A 218 25.40 -14.49 1.46
N LYS A 219 26.06 -14.10 2.57
CA LYS A 219 25.77 -14.64 3.91
C LYS A 219 25.73 -13.52 4.95
N LEU A 220 24.69 -13.56 5.79
CA LEU A 220 24.47 -12.66 6.90
C LEU A 220 24.17 -13.48 8.15
N LYS A 221 24.79 -13.13 9.28
CA LYS A 221 24.49 -13.74 10.58
C LYS A 221 24.28 -12.65 11.62
N MET A 222 23.10 -12.65 12.23
CA MET A 222 22.84 -11.81 13.40
C MET A 222 23.65 -12.35 14.58
N LEU A 223 24.49 -11.53 15.16
CA LEU A 223 25.34 -11.90 16.31
C LEU A 223 24.67 -11.53 17.62
N ALA A 224 24.11 -10.32 17.64
CA ALA A 224 23.57 -9.74 18.84
C ALA A 224 22.51 -8.68 18.54
N THR A 225 21.45 -8.53 19.40
CA THR A 225 20.49 -7.41 19.38
C THR A 225 20.18 -6.90 20.78
N ALA A 226 19.83 -5.61 20.88
CA ALA A 226 19.33 -4.95 22.06
C ALA A 226 18.28 -3.91 21.73
N SER A 227 17.43 -3.63 22.70
CA SER A 227 16.45 -2.58 22.56
C SER A 227 16.09 -1.93 23.88
N ASP A 228 15.71 -0.67 23.76
CA ASP A 228 14.87 0.00 24.74
C ASP A 228 13.54 0.37 24.05
N PRO A 229 12.44 -0.31 24.38
CA PRO A 229 11.14 -0.05 23.77
C PRO A 229 10.52 1.28 24.24
N ASN A 230 11.10 1.96 25.22
CA ASN A 230 10.61 3.20 25.82
C ASN A 230 11.55 4.39 25.62
N PHE A 231 12.51 4.29 24.72
CA PHE A 231 13.42 5.37 24.39
C PHE A 231 13.49 5.59 22.87
N GLY A 232 13.05 6.76 22.42
CA GLY A 232 13.08 7.14 21.00
C GLY A 232 13.03 8.66 20.81
N GLY A 233 12.86 9.08 19.58
CA GLY A 233 12.82 10.52 19.23
C GLY A 233 11.76 11.32 19.99
N ARG A 234 10.59 10.72 20.27
CA ARG A 234 9.51 11.36 21.03
C ARG A 234 9.87 11.66 22.49
N ASP A 235 10.76 10.87 23.08
CA ASP A 235 11.17 11.07 24.47
C ASP A 235 12.14 12.24 24.57
N ILE A 236 12.97 12.43 23.54
CA ILE A 236 13.78 13.65 23.38
C ILE A 236 12.86 14.86 23.18
N ASP A 237 11.81 14.74 22.34
CA ASP A 237 10.81 15.82 22.17
C ASP A 237 10.11 16.14 23.49
N ALA A 238 9.78 15.14 24.31
CA ALA A 238 9.16 15.35 25.61
C ALA A 238 10.06 16.15 26.56
N ILE A 239 11.37 15.90 26.57
CA ILE A 239 12.35 16.69 27.35
C ILE A 239 12.39 18.14 26.87
N LEU A 240 12.40 18.35 25.54
CA LEU A 240 12.36 19.69 24.96
C LEU A 240 11.06 20.42 25.30
N VAL A 241 9.93 19.76 25.18
CA VAL A 241 8.61 20.30 25.54
C VAL A 241 8.58 20.70 27.01
N GLU A 242 9.09 19.85 27.91
CA GLU A 242 9.13 20.13 29.34
C GLU A 242 10.03 21.33 29.64
N HIS A 243 11.18 21.43 28.96
CA HIS A 243 12.07 22.60 29.07
C HIS A 243 11.35 23.88 28.64
N PHE A 244 10.70 23.88 27.46
CA PHE A 244 9.98 25.05 26.96
C PHE A 244 8.74 25.39 27.80
N CYS A 245 8.03 24.40 28.34
CA CYS A 245 6.93 24.66 29.27
C CYS A 245 7.40 25.46 30.48
N LYS A 246 8.53 25.10 31.10
CA LYS A 246 9.11 25.83 32.22
C LYS A 246 9.60 27.23 31.83
N ASP A 247 10.24 27.34 30.68
CA ASP A 247 10.71 28.61 30.15
C ASP A 247 9.55 29.56 29.84
N PHE A 248 8.48 29.10 29.19
CA PHE A 248 7.30 29.91 28.88
C PHE A 248 6.50 30.28 30.11
N GLU A 249 6.41 29.38 31.10
CA GLU A 249 5.82 29.72 32.40
C GLU A 249 6.58 30.84 33.11
N THR A 250 7.91 30.83 33.02
CA THR A 250 8.77 31.85 33.63
C THR A 250 8.70 33.16 32.85
N ARG A 251 8.89 33.17 31.54
CA ARG A 251 9.01 34.38 30.70
C ARG A 251 7.66 34.99 30.33
N TYR A 252 6.68 34.17 29.95
CA TYR A 252 5.41 34.64 29.39
C TYR A 252 4.24 34.48 30.36
N LYS A 253 4.42 33.82 31.52
CA LYS A 253 3.37 33.52 32.52
C LYS A 253 2.22 32.70 31.93
N ILE A 254 2.53 31.77 31.06
CA ILE A 254 1.58 30.81 30.48
C ILE A 254 2.05 29.39 30.77
N ASN A 255 1.11 28.46 31.01
CA ASN A 255 1.42 27.06 31.23
C ASN A 255 0.82 26.20 30.12
N PRO A 256 1.62 25.76 29.12
CA PRO A 256 1.10 24.97 28.00
C PRO A 256 0.49 23.63 28.41
N ARG A 257 0.86 23.07 29.58
CA ARG A 257 0.32 21.82 30.11
C ARG A 257 -1.18 21.86 30.39
N THR A 258 -1.73 23.07 30.65
CA THR A 258 -3.16 23.26 30.93
C THR A 258 -4.03 23.28 29.67
N ASN A 259 -3.41 23.45 28.49
CA ASN A 259 -4.10 23.50 27.20
C ASN A 259 -3.58 22.40 26.26
N PRO A 260 -4.34 21.29 26.06
CA PRO A 260 -3.90 20.19 25.21
C PRO A 260 -3.57 20.60 23.77
N ARG A 261 -4.26 21.61 23.22
CA ARG A 261 -3.99 22.12 21.86
C ARG A 261 -2.64 22.86 21.80
N ALA A 262 -2.35 23.71 22.79
CA ALA A 262 -1.07 24.38 22.87
C ALA A 262 0.08 23.39 23.09
N LEU A 263 -0.12 22.40 23.97
CA LEU A 263 0.87 21.36 24.23
C LEU A 263 1.19 20.54 22.98
N LEU A 264 0.18 20.21 22.19
CA LEU A 264 0.37 19.48 20.93
C LEU A 264 1.11 20.31 19.88
N ARG A 265 0.78 21.59 19.74
CA ARG A 265 1.53 22.52 18.87
C ARG A 265 2.99 22.65 19.31
N LEU A 266 3.23 22.77 20.62
CA LEU A 266 4.59 22.82 21.16
C LEU A 266 5.37 21.54 20.86
N ARG A 267 4.77 20.36 20.97
CA ARG A 267 5.41 19.09 20.60
C ARG A 267 5.82 19.06 19.13
N THR A 268 4.93 19.50 18.23
CA THR A 268 5.22 19.58 16.80
C THR A 268 6.40 20.50 16.49
N GLU A 269 6.45 21.67 17.12
CA GLU A 269 7.55 22.62 16.90
C GLU A 269 8.86 22.15 17.57
N ALA A 270 8.80 21.51 18.74
CA ALA A 270 9.95 20.90 19.40
C ALA A 270 10.55 19.77 18.55
N GLU A 271 9.72 18.94 17.93
CA GLU A 271 10.18 17.90 16.98
C GLU A 271 10.86 18.49 15.75
N LYS A 272 10.29 19.55 15.16
CA LYS A 272 10.93 20.26 14.04
C LYS A 272 12.28 20.84 14.46
N LEU A 273 12.34 21.47 15.63
CA LEU A 273 13.58 22.01 16.19
C LEU A 273 14.63 20.91 16.40
N LYS A 274 14.26 19.78 17.00
CA LYS A 274 15.14 18.62 17.17
C LYS A 274 15.71 18.15 15.83
N LYS A 275 14.85 17.99 14.80
CA LYS A 275 15.27 17.57 13.46
C LYS A 275 16.23 18.58 12.80
N GLN A 276 15.98 19.87 12.97
CA GLN A 276 16.86 20.93 12.47
C GLN A 276 18.21 20.95 13.19
N MET A 277 18.20 20.72 14.52
CA MET A 277 19.43 20.63 15.32
C MET A 277 20.33 19.46 14.91
N SER A 278 19.78 18.37 14.41
CA SER A 278 20.56 17.23 13.88
C SER A 278 21.40 17.59 12.66
N ALA A 279 20.96 18.58 11.88
CA ALA A 279 21.66 19.05 10.67
C ALA A 279 22.51 20.30 10.92
N ASN A 280 22.34 20.98 12.06
CA ASN A 280 22.99 22.26 12.36
C ASN A 280 23.61 22.23 13.76
N SER A 281 24.90 22.54 13.85
CA SER A 281 25.66 22.64 15.10
C SER A 281 25.46 23.97 15.83
N THR A 282 24.75 24.93 15.24
CA THR A 282 24.48 26.25 15.80
C THR A 282 23.16 26.27 16.57
N LYS A 283 23.03 27.27 17.43
CA LYS A 283 21.82 27.55 18.18
C LYS A 283 20.68 27.89 17.23
N LEU A 284 19.57 27.18 17.31
CA LEU A 284 18.41 27.36 16.43
C LEU A 284 17.22 27.92 17.23
N PRO A 285 16.52 28.95 16.70
CA PRO A 285 15.33 29.48 17.33
C PRO A 285 14.08 28.64 17.01
N MET A 286 13.14 28.59 17.96
CA MET A 286 11.78 28.13 17.79
C MET A 286 10.82 29.27 18.04
N ASN A 287 9.91 29.53 17.09
CA ASN A 287 8.92 30.60 17.19
C ASN A 287 7.53 30.01 16.97
N ILE A 288 6.58 30.30 17.86
CA ILE A 288 5.19 29.86 17.72
C ILE A 288 4.28 31.08 17.92
N GLU A 289 3.66 31.53 16.84
CA GLU A 289 2.71 32.64 16.81
C GLU A 289 1.35 32.22 17.35
N CYS A 290 0.63 33.13 18.00
CA CYS A 290 -0.69 32.93 18.61
C CYS A 290 -0.75 31.59 19.37
N PHE A 291 0.23 31.35 20.25
CA PHE A 291 0.44 30.07 20.88
C PHE A 291 -0.64 29.77 21.94
N MET A 292 -0.79 30.66 22.90
CA MET A 292 -1.74 30.57 23.99
C MET A 292 -2.01 31.97 24.57
N ASP A 293 -3.26 32.30 24.91
CA ASP A 293 -3.70 33.59 25.43
C ASP A 293 -3.24 34.78 24.55
N ASP A 294 -3.36 34.61 23.22
CA ASP A 294 -2.93 35.56 22.18
C ASP A 294 -1.46 35.98 22.25
N LYS A 295 -0.62 35.15 22.84
CA LYS A 295 0.83 35.42 22.98
C LYS A 295 1.64 34.59 21.99
N ASP A 296 2.67 35.23 21.45
CA ASP A 296 3.74 34.56 20.68
C ASP A 296 4.84 34.09 21.64
N VAL A 297 5.48 32.97 21.34
CA VAL A 297 6.55 32.40 22.19
C VAL A 297 7.80 32.04 21.37
N HIS A 298 8.98 32.19 22.00
CA HIS A 298 10.29 31.94 21.40
C HIS A 298 11.23 31.14 22.31
N GLY A 299 12.02 30.20 21.74
CA GLY A 299 12.98 29.35 22.46
C GLY A 299 14.14 28.79 21.62
N ASP A 300 15.18 28.14 22.22
CA ASP A 300 16.37 27.60 21.55
C ASP A 300 17.12 26.46 22.30
N MET A 301 17.90 25.49 21.66
CA MET A 301 18.61 24.34 22.29
C MET A 301 19.70 23.47 21.55
N LYS A 302 20.40 22.43 22.26
CA LYS A 302 21.55 21.58 21.82
C LYS A 302 21.74 20.21 22.57
N SER A 303 22.34 19.00 22.05
CA SER A 303 22.26 17.57 22.61
C SER A 303 23.37 16.49 22.39
N GLU A 304 23.37 15.18 23.05
CA GLU A 304 24.26 13.96 22.93
C GLU A 304 23.84 12.63 23.64
N LEU A 305 24.33 11.25 23.29
CA LEU A 305 23.99 9.91 23.90
C LEU A 305 24.54 8.51 23.45
N GLU A 306 24.27 7.23 24.14
CA GLU A 306 24.76 5.80 23.92
C GLU A 306 23.92 4.53 24.40
N VAL A 307 24.29 3.14 24.19
CA VAL A 307 23.44 1.89 24.10
C VAL A 307 23.98 0.41 24.28
N PHE A 308 23.23 -0.87 24.42
CA PHE A 308 23.32 -2.35 23.95
C PHE A 308 22.77 -3.59 24.74
N PRO A 309 22.88 -5.12 24.40
CA PRO A 309 22.41 -6.16 23.43
C PRO A 309 21.77 -7.54 23.83
N GLN A 310 21.24 -8.61 22.81
CA GLN A 310 21.34 -10.10 22.52
C GLN A 310 20.26 -10.82 21.64
N ASN A 311 20.44 -12.15 21.04
CA ASN A 311 19.71 -12.69 19.85
C ASN A 311 19.56 -14.20 19.57
N HIS A 312 18.60 -14.67 18.66
CA HIS A 312 18.42 -16.00 18.06
C HIS A 312 17.75 -16.06 16.65
N GLN A 313 17.81 -17.22 15.91
CA GLN A 313 17.45 -17.42 14.48
C GLN A 313 16.06 -18.06 14.26
N VAL A 314 15.28 -17.63 13.21
CA VAL A 314 13.99 -18.20 12.77
C VAL A 314 13.94 -18.33 11.22
N PRO A 315 13.18 -19.29 10.63
CA PRO A 315 12.29 -20.27 11.28
C PRO A 315 13.02 -21.45 11.89
N PHE A 316 12.46 -22.02 12.94
CA PHE A 316 13.04 -23.19 13.57
C PHE A 316 11.98 -24.16 14.10
N SER A 317 12.24 -25.49 13.99
CA SER A 317 11.33 -26.51 14.49
C SER A 317 12.08 -27.48 15.42
N LYS A 318 11.45 -27.86 16.51
CA LYS A 318 12.01 -28.81 17.49
C LYS A 318 11.01 -29.90 17.80
N MET A 319 11.48 -31.17 17.83
CA MET A 319 10.66 -32.32 18.20
C MET A 319 10.80 -32.58 19.69
N LEU A 320 9.67 -32.62 20.39
CA LEU A 320 9.56 -32.96 21.81
C LEU A 320 8.90 -34.33 21.95
N THR A 321 9.33 -35.13 22.93
CA THR A 321 8.73 -36.44 23.19
C THR A 321 8.14 -36.45 24.59
N PHE A 322 6.87 -36.83 24.69
CA PHE A 322 6.15 -36.98 25.94
C PHE A 322 5.65 -38.42 26.10
N TYR A 323 5.45 -38.86 27.33
CA TYR A 323 4.81 -40.12 27.67
C TYR A 323 3.56 -39.80 28.49
N ARG A 324 2.37 -40.10 27.95
CA ARG A 324 1.08 -39.75 28.57
C ARG A 324 0.05 -40.88 28.37
N ARG A 325 -0.89 -40.98 29.32
CA ARG A 325 -1.99 -41.96 29.29
C ARG A 325 -3.34 -41.35 28.91
N GLU A 326 -3.45 -40.00 29.03
CA GLU A 326 -4.66 -39.22 28.83
C GLU A 326 -4.34 -37.88 28.14
N ASN A 327 -5.36 -37.16 27.76
CA ASN A 327 -5.25 -35.84 27.19
C ASN A 327 -4.48 -34.90 28.12
N PHE A 328 -3.63 -34.03 27.57
CA PHE A 328 -2.82 -33.12 28.35
C PHE A 328 -2.64 -31.78 27.65
N ALA A 329 -2.34 -30.76 28.45
CA ALA A 329 -2.08 -29.42 27.95
C ALA A 329 -0.59 -29.07 28.08
N ILE A 330 -0.11 -28.32 27.10
CA ILE A 330 1.22 -27.71 27.11
C ILE A 330 1.01 -26.22 27.20
N LYS A 331 1.63 -25.55 28.16
CA LYS A 331 1.70 -24.09 28.25
C LYS A 331 3.05 -23.62 27.75
N ALA A 332 3.01 -22.63 26.85
CA ALA A 332 4.20 -21.95 26.35
C ALA A 332 4.30 -20.57 27.01
N PHE A 333 5.47 -20.18 27.48
CA PHE A 333 5.72 -18.90 28.12
C PHE A 333 7.17 -18.43 27.91
N TYR A 334 7.41 -17.13 28.06
CA TYR A 334 8.74 -16.55 28.00
C TYR A 334 9.49 -16.80 29.34
N ASN A 335 10.67 -17.39 29.25
CA ASN A 335 11.55 -17.62 30.40
C ASN A 335 12.61 -16.52 30.60
N CYS A 336 12.33 -15.34 30.11
CA CYS A 336 13.14 -14.13 30.25
C CYS A 336 12.25 -12.95 30.59
N ASP A 337 12.85 -11.82 30.89
CA ASP A 337 12.09 -10.59 31.06
C ASP A 337 11.69 -10.06 29.70
N VAL A 338 10.39 -9.96 29.48
CA VAL A 338 9.78 -9.38 28.28
C VAL A 338 9.04 -8.11 28.69
N PRO A 339 8.96 -7.09 27.83
CA PRO A 339 8.28 -5.81 28.14
C PRO A 339 6.75 -5.95 28.20
N PHE A 340 6.24 -7.15 28.44
CA PHE A 340 4.83 -7.49 28.53
C PHE A 340 4.57 -8.26 29.84
N PRO A 341 3.60 -7.85 30.67
CA PRO A 341 3.42 -8.45 32.00
C PRO A 341 3.00 -9.92 31.97
N ASN A 342 2.25 -10.31 30.94
CA ASN A 342 1.87 -11.70 30.76
C ASN A 342 2.95 -12.44 29.98
N LYS A 343 3.68 -13.33 30.64
CA LYS A 343 4.70 -14.17 30.01
C LYS A 343 4.13 -15.39 29.26
N GLU A 344 2.81 -15.61 29.32
CA GLU A 344 2.17 -16.75 28.65
C GLU A 344 1.99 -16.46 27.14
N ILE A 345 2.55 -17.32 26.29
CA ILE A 345 2.41 -17.29 24.82
C ILE A 345 1.09 -17.95 24.41
N GLY A 346 0.73 -19.05 25.08
CA GLY A 346 -0.51 -19.76 24.86
C GLY A 346 -0.53 -21.15 25.46
N GLN A 347 -1.73 -21.78 25.43
CA GLN A 347 -1.95 -23.14 25.88
C GLN A 347 -2.36 -24.03 24.71
N PHE A 348 -1.78 -25.20 24.60
CA PHE A 348 -2.03 -26.18 23.54
C PHE A 348 -2.50 -27.49 24.18
N VAL A 349 -3.72 -27.90 23.90
CA VAL A 349 -4.34 -29.12 24.44
C VAL A 349 -4.27 -30.21 23.40
N ILE A 350 -3.57 -31.33 23.74
CA ILE A 350 -3.47 -32.51 22.90
C ILE A 350 -4.60 -33.45 23.30
N LYS A 351 -5.46 -33.79 22.36
CA LYS A 351 -6.64 -34.64 22.56
C LYS A 351 -6.44 -36.03 21.98
N GLU A 352 -7.39 -36.92 22.28
CA GLU A 352 -7.45 -38.30 21.79
C GLU A 352 -6.22 -39.17 22.18
N VAL A 353 -5.52 -38.80 23.23
CA VAL A 353 -4.44 -39.57 23.77
C VAL A 353 -4.98 -40.80 24.47
N LYS A 354 -4.54 -41.98 24.05
CA LYS A 354 -4.94 -43.29 24.62
C LYS A 354 -3.70 -43.99 25.19
N PRO A 355 -3.83 -44.71 26.32
CA PRO A 355 -2.74 -45.55 26.80
C PRO A 355 -2.44 -46.69 25.81
N THR A 356 -1.28 -47.30 25.92
CA THR A 356 -0.94 -48.53 25.20
C THR A 356 -1.90 -49.66 25.56
N PRO A 357 -2.04 -50.74 24.75
CA PRO A 357 -2.88 -51.90 25.09
C PRO A 357 -2.58 -52.49 26.47
N ASP A 358 -1.37 -52.37 26.94
CA ASP A 358 -0.92 -52.83 28.25
C ASP A 358 -1.22 -51.83 29.39
N GLY A 359 -1.94 -50.75 29.12
CA GLY A 359 -2.27 -49.70 30.08
C GLY A 359 -1.14 -48.73 30.44
N GLU A 360 0.00 -48.82 29.75
CA GLU A 360 1.12 -47.92 29.94
C GLU A 360 1.01 -46.60 29.19
N SER A 361 1.95 -45.68 29.48
CA SER A 361 1.99 -44.36 28.83
C SER A 361 2.40 -44.47 27.36
N SER A 362 1.58 -43.95 26.47
CA SER A 362 1.88 -43.88 25.04
C SER A 362 2.94 -42.82 24.74
N LYS A 363 3.82 -43.15 23.79
CA LYS A 363 4.86 -42.23 23.31
C LYS A 363 4.26 -41.24 22.31
N ILE A 364 4.31 -39.96 22.64
CA ILE A 364 3.76 -38.88 21.80
C ILE A 364 4.92 -37.98 21.37
N LYS A 365 5.04 -37.78 20.05
CA LYS A 365 5.97 -36.81 19.45
C LYS A 365 5.21 -35.55 19.13
N ILE A 366 5.74 -34.40 19.54
CA ILE A 366 5.15 -33.08 19.31
C ILE A 366 6.14 -32.21 18.58
N LYS A 367 5.73 -31.62 17.47
CA LYS A 367 6.55 -30.65 16.71
C LYS A 367 6.19 -29.24 17.13
N ALA A 368 7.06 -28.65 17.97
CA ALA A 368 7.01 -27.21 18.28
C ALA A 368 7.77 -26.43 17.21
N ARG A 369 7.21 -25.32 16.75
CA ARG A 369 7.81 -24.50 15.69
C ARG A 369 7.68 -23.02 16.03
N VAL A 370 8.75 -22.26 15.79
CA VAL A 370 8.68 -20.81 15.61
C VAL A 370 8.71 -20.56 14.11
N ASN A 371 7.65 -19.94 13.58
CA ASN A 371 7.46 -19.76 12.14
C ASN A 371 8.28 -18.57 11.59
N LEU A 372 8.13 -18.28 10.30
CA LEU A 372 8.78 -17.15 9.63
C LEU A 372 8.40 -15.78 10.23
N HIS A 373 7.25 -15.69 10.90
CA HIS A 373 6.78 -14.47 11.57
C HIS A 373 7.34 -14.32 12.99
N GLY A 374 8.12 -15.29 13.49
CA GLY A 374 8.58 -15.32 14.87
C GLY A 374 7.49 -15.72 15.88
N ILE A 375 6.42 -16.37 15.42
CA ILE A 375 5.31 -16.84 16.25
C ILE A 375 5.51 -18.29 16.61
N PHE A 376 5.35 -18.61 17.91
CA PHE A 376 5.39 -19.98 18.42
C PHE A 376 4.06 -20.71 18.14
N ALA A 377 4.17 -21.97 17.69
CA ALA A 377 3.02 -22.86 17.53
C ALA A 377 3.42 -24.33 17.74
N ILE A 378 2.47 -25.15 18.14
CA ILE A 378 2.58 -26.61 18.06
C ILE A 378 1.90 -27.02 16.74
N THR A 379 2.71 -27.52 15.78
CA THR A 379 2.24 -27.78 14.41
C THR A 379 1.76 -29.21 14.20
N SER A 380 2.24 -30.17 14.97
CA SER A 380 1.74 -31.55 14.94
C SER A 380 1.98 -32.25 16.27
N ALA A 381 1.07 -33.15 16.60
CA ALA A 381 1.24 -34.12 17.68
C ALA A 381 0.94 -35.51 17.11
N SER A 382 1.80 -36.48 17.30
CA SER A 382 1.61 -37.83 16.79
C SER A 382 1.95 -38.90 17.85
N LEU A 383 1.05 -39.86 17.98
CA LEU A 383 1.20 -41.04 18.83
C LEU A 383 2.00 -42.10 18.06
N VAL A 384 3.02 -42.64 18.69
CA VAL A 384 3.93 -43.62 18.08
C VAL A 384 3.57 -45.01 18.59
N GLU A 385 2.93 -45.84 17.80
CA GLU A 385 2.62 -47.24 18.11
C GLU A 385 3.70 -48.16 17.55
N LYS A 386 4.18 -49.11 18.40
CA LYS A 386 5.04 -50.20 17.96
C LYS A 386 4.13 -51.36 17.55
N LYS A 387 4.15 -51.78 16.30
CA LYS A 387 3.59 -53.07 15.86
C LYS A 387 4.71 -54.11 15.81
N GLU A 388 4.57 -55.20 16.52
CA GLU A 388 5.30 -56.44 16.23
C GLU A 388 4.65 -57.07 14.99
N SER A 389 5.42 -57.27 13.95
CA SER A 389 4.96 -57.91 12.72
C SER A 389 4.85 -59.41 12.94
N ALA A 390 3.64 -59.98 12.94
CA ALA A 390 3.41 -61.36 12.64
C ALA A 390 3.64 -61.59 11.14
N GLU A 391 4.36 -62.65 10.78
CA GLU A 391 4.63 -63.07 9.41
C GLU A 391 3.35 -63.62 8.80
N GLU A 392 2.84 -63.03 7.70
CA GLU A 392 2.00 -63.71 6.73
C GLU A 392 2.72 -63.68 5.38
N GLU A 393 2.86 -64.86 4.80
CA GLU A 393 3.50 -65.15 3.52
C GLU A 393 2.64 -64.64 2.35
N MET A 394 3.32 -64.15 1.32
CA MET A 394 2.77 -63.73 0.05
C MET A 394 2.39 -64.89 -0.88
N PRO A 395 1.51 -64.68 -1.86
CA PRO A 395 1.84 -65.06 -3.22
C PRO A 395 1.94 -63.86 -4.16
N MET A 396 2.87 -64.02 -5.11
CA MET A 396 3.05 -63.20 -6.29
C MET A 396 1.92 -63.48 -7.30
N ASP A 397 1.44 -62.49 -8.03
CA ASP A 397 1.25 -62.53 -9.49
C ASP A 397 1.01 -61.12 -10.06
N VAL A 398 1.81 -60.79 -10.94
CA VAL A 398 1.91 -60.38 -12.35
C VAL A 398 0.77 -59.53 -12.96
N ALA A 399 1.24 -58.51 -13.69
CA ALA A 399 0.73 -57.80 -14.87
C ALA A 399 -0.02 -56.47 -14.74
N SER A 400 0.63 -55.46 -15.31
CA SER A 400 0.04 -54.23 -15.89
C SER A 400 -0.80 -54.55 -17.15
N PRO A 401 -1.49 -53.66 -17.89
CA PRO A 401 -1.31 -52.20 -17.93
C PRO A 401 -2.63 -51.36 -18.14
N GLU A 402 -2.39 -50.04 -18.22
CA GLU A 402 -3.08 -49.02 -19.04
C GLU A 402 -4.26 -48.20 -18.53
N ASN A 403 -4.00 -46.90 -18.65
CA ASN A 403 -4.83 -45.76 -19.10
C ASN A 403 -5.97 -45.20 -18.24
N GLY A 404 -5.85 -43.88 -18.01
CA GLY A 404 -7.03 -43.03 -17.83
C GLY A 404 -6.83 -41.75 -16.99
N THR A 405 -6.42 -40.71 -17.66
CA THR A 405 -6.61 -39.25 -17.39
C THR A 405 -7.58 -38.86 -16.27
N ALA A 406 -7.10 -38.02 -15.35
CA ALA A 406 -7.81 -36.79 -14.95
C ALA A 406 -6.92 -35.89 -14.05
N LEU A 407 -6.90 -34.62 -14.40
CA LEU A 407 -6.27 -33.50 -13.69
C LEU A 407 -6.87 -33.28 -12.29
N GLN A 408 -6.00 -33.07 -11.29
CA GLN A 408 -6.26 -32.05 -10.27
C GLN A 408 -4.95 -31.67 -9.57
N SER A 409 -4.78 -30.34 -9.42
CA SER A 409 -3.67 -29.63 -8.82
C SER A 409 -3.56 -29.89 -7.32
N ALA A 410 -2.36 -30.23 -6.86
CA ALA A 410 -1.98 -30.06 -5.45
C ALA A 410 -0.57 -29.48 -5.39
N GLY A 411 -0.42 -28.40 -4.61
CA GLY A 411 0.81 -27.67 -4.44
C GLY A 411 1.93 -28.52 -3.83
N ALA A 412 3.09 -28.37 -4.39
CA ALA A 412 4.31 -29.00 -3.92
C ALA A 412 4.93 -28.15 -2.79
N GLU A 413 5.04 -28.71 -1.62
CA GLU A 413 5.95 -28.21 -0.58
C GLU A 413 7.40 -28.67 -0.89
N PRO A 414 8.42 -27.83 -0.67
CA PRO A 414 9.81 -28.24 -0.91
C PRO A 414 10.31 -29.17 0.20
N MET A 415 10.94 -30.25 -0.22
CA MET A 415 11.63 -31.22 0.63
C MET A 415 12.77 -30.56 1.41
N ASP A 416 12.75 -30.77 2.72
CA ASP A 416 13.80 -30.39 3.66
C ASP A 416 15.01 -31.33 3.48
N GLN A 417 16.15 -30.80 3.01
CA GLN A 417 17.41 -31.54 2.97
C GLN A 417 18.06 -31.51 4.36
N GLN A 418 18.22 -32.68 4.94
CA GLN A 418 19.02 -32.85 6.17
C GLN A 418 20.51 -32.68 5.86
N ALA A 419 21.18 -31.80 6.60
CA ALA A 419 22.63 -31.71 6.64
C ALA A 419 23.23 -32.83 7.51
N PRO A 420 24.40 -33.37 7.16
CA PRO A 420 25.03 -34.42 7.93
C PRO A 420 25.79 -33.85 9.15
N GLU A 421 25.60 -34.49 10.31
CA GLU A 421 26.47 -34.27 11.48
C GLU A 421 27.84 -34.89 11.22
N ASN A 422 28.89 -34.10 11.35
CA ASN A 422 30.27 -34.58 11.50
C ASN A 422 30.57 -34.93 12.98
N GLY A 423 30.99 -36.11 13.21
CA GLY A 423 31.60 -36.55 14.48
C GLY A 423 32.82 -37.42 14.17
N GLU A 424 33.98 -36.96 14.59
CA GLU A 424 35.25 -37.62 14.47
C GLU A 424 35.40 -38.84 15.40
N GLY A 425 36.23 -39.79 14.99
CA GLY A 425 37.07 -40.57 15.91
C GLY A 425 36.93 -42.09 15.93
N ASP A 426 37.71 -42.74 15.12
CA ASP A 426 38.70 -43.80 15.38
C ASP A 426 38.30 -45.23 15.77
N ASP A 427 39.07 -46.13 15.12
CA ASP A 427 39.45 -47.51 15.37
C ASP A 427 38.45 -48.67 15.36
N GLY A 428 38.71 -49.41 14.33
CA GLY A 428 38.79 -50.83 14.06
C GLY A 428 38.21 -51.88 15.02
N LYS A 429 37.37 -52.73 14.52
CA LYS A 429 37.47 -54.19 14.41
C LYS A 429 36.15 -54.92 14.08
N GLU A 430 36.29 -55.75 13.07
CA GLU A 430 35.61 -57.04 12.85
C GLU A 430 34.09 -57.21 12.85
N LYS A 431 33.66 -57.71 11.73
CA LYS A 431 32.36 -58.29 11.35
C LYS A 431 31.70 -59.16 12.41
N LYS A 432 30.42 -58.90 12.66
CA LYS A 432 29.41 -59.95 12.84
C LYS A 432 28.07 -59.47 12.28
N ASP A 433 27.56 -60.20 11.28
CA ASP A 433 26.22 -60.07 10.75
C ASP A 433 25.18 -60.25 11.85
N SER A 434 24.40 -59.19 12.12
CA SER A 434 23.12 -59.32 12.79
C SER A 434 22.10 -58.49 12.01
N LYS A 435 21.23 -59.17 11.28
CA LYS A 435 20.05 -58.60 10.59
C LYS A 435 19.23 -57.81 11.64
N LYS A 436 19.33 -56.47 11.64
CA LYS A 436 18.38 -55.63 12.37
C LYS A 436 17.07 -55.65 11.62
N LYS A 437 16.04 -56.31 12.15
CA LYS A 437 14.65 -56.24 11.76
C LYS A 437 14.23 -54.76 11.73
N LYS A 438 13.79 -54.23 10.58
CA LYS A 438 13.17 -52.91 10.48
C LYS A 438 11.82 -52.97 11.21
N GLN A 439 11.73 -52.37 12.40
CA GLN A 439 10.45 -52.14 13.08
C GLN A 439 9.68 -51.07 12.32
N VAL A 440 8.52 -51.43 11.82
CA VAL A 440 7.58 -50.48 11.21
C VAL A 440 6.82 -49.79 12.35
N THR A 441 7.15 -48.54 12.61
CA THR A 441 6.40 -47.70 13.56
C THR A 441 5.24 -47.00 12.83
N LYS A 442 4.01 -47.28 13.26
CA LYS A 442 2.82 -46.54 12.81
C LYS A 442 2.70 -45.27 13.65
N THR A 443 2.55 -44.09 13.01
CA THR A 443 2.26 -42.84 13.67
C THR A 443 0.79 -42.48 13.41
N LEU A 444 0.08 -42.11 14.50
CA LEU A 444 -1.29 -41.63 14.46
C LEU A 444 -1.27 -40.15 14.86
N ASP A 445 -1.77 -39.28 14.02
CA ASP A 445 -1.87 -37.85 14.33
C ASP A 445 -2.96 -37.57 15.36
N LEU A 446 -2.66 -36.69 16.30
CA LEU A 446 -3.53 -36.32 17.41
C LEU A 446 -4.06 -34.89 17.22
N PRO A 447 -5.35 -34.62 17.49
CA PRO A 447 -5.91 -33.28 17.41
C PRO A 447 -5.28 -32.34 18.44
N ILE A 448 -5.02 -31.09 18.03
CA ILE A 448 -4.46 -30.03 18.87
C ILE A 448 -5.45 -28.89 18.93
N GLU A 449 -5.86 -28.51 20.13
CA GLU A 449 -6.58 -27.25 20.35
C GLU A 449 -5.62 -26.20 20.88
N ALA A 450 -5.46 -25.10 20.17
CA ALA A 450 -4.60 -24.01 20.54
C ALA A 450 -5.41 -22.84 21.11
N TYR A 451 -5.06 -22.42 22.32
CA TYR A 451 -5.58 -21.21 22.96
C TYR A 451 -4.43 -20.21 23.00
N THR A 452 -4.42 -19.35 22.01
CA THR A 452 -3.37 -18.33 21.80
C THR A 452 -3.99 -16.95 21.66
N HIS A 453 -3.17 -15.90 21.72
CA HIS A 453 -3.63 -14.55 21.40
C HIS A 453 -4.04 -14.46 19.92
N GLY A 454 -4.93 -13.54 19.62
CA GLY A 454 -5.47 -13.31 18.28
C GLY A 454 -6.99 -13.51 18.21
N TYR A 455 -7.58 -13.07 17.13
CA TYR A 455 -8.99 -13.22 16.88
C TYR A 455 -9.32 -14.55 16.20
N SER A 456 -10.55 -15.04 16.44
CA SER A 456 -11.05 -16.18 15.66
C SER A 456 -11.30 -15.75 14.20
N GLN A 457 -11.23 -16.69 13.26
CA GLN A 457 -11.46 -16.42 11.85
C GLN A 457 -12.81 -15.73 11.58
N LYS A 458 -13.83 -16.06 12.37
CA LYS A 458 -15.14 -15.42 12.29
C LYS A 458 -15.04 -13.92 12.60
N VAL A 459 -14.39 -13.55 13.70
CA VAL A 459 -14.23 -12.15 14.11
C VAL A 459 -13.38 -11.38 13.10
N LEU A 460 -12.32 -12.01 12.55
CA LEU A 460 -11.50 -11.40 11.49
C LEU A 460 -12.33 -11.13 10.23
N ASN A 461 -13.20 -12.08 9.85
CA ASN A 461 -14.08 -11.90 8.70
C ASN A 461 -15.12 -10.79 8.95
N ASP A 462 -15.69 -10.72 10.16
CA ASP A 462 -16.64 -9.67 10.53
C ASP A 462 -15.95 -8.29 10.50
N TYR A 463 -14.72 -8.19 11.00
CA TYR A 463 -13.93 -6.95 10.95
C TYR A 463 -13.51 -6.59 9.52
N HIS A 464 -13.16 -7.59 8.72
CA HIS A 464 -12.87 -7.37 7.31
C HIS A 464 -14.10 -6.85 6.55
N GLU A 465 -15.28 -7.42 6.82
CA GLU A 465 -16.54 -6.93 6.22
C GLU A 465 -16.85 -5.49 6.65
N GLN A 466 -16.61 -5.14 7.93
CA GLN A 466 -16.74 -3.76 8.40
C GLN A 466 -15.79 -2.82 7.68
N GLU A 467 -14.52 -3.20 7.52
CA GLU A 467 -13.54 -2.41 6.77
C GLU A 467 -13.97 -2.23 5.32
N CYS A 468 -14.45 -3.28 4.66
CA CYS A 468 -14.97 -3.20 3.29
C CYS A 468 -16.16 -2.23 3.15
N LYS A 469 -17.06 -2.20 4.14
CA LYS A 469 -18.17 -1.24 4.17
C LYS A 469 -17.69 0.20 4.33
N MET A 470 -16.69 0.44 5.19
CA MET A 470 -16.08 1.76 5.36
C MET A 470 -15.38 2.23 4.10
N VAL A 471 -14.63 1.35 3.43
CA VAL A 471 -13.98 1.64 2.13
C VAL A 471 -15.02 1.98 1.06
N ALA A 472 -16.14 1.25 1.02
CA ALA A 472 -17.22 1.54 0.08
C ALA A 472 -17.85 2.92 0.33
N ASN A 473 -18.06 3.28 1.60
CA ASN A 473 -18.55 4.60 1.98
C ASN A 473 -17.56 5.71 1.60
N ASP A 474 -16.27 5.53 1.94
CA ASP A 474 -15.21 6.49 1.57
C ASP A 474 -15.19 6.76 0.05
N LYS A 475 -15.38 5.69 -0.75
CA LYS A 475 -15.44 5.79 -2.21
C LYS A 475 -16.68 6.57 -2.67
N GLN A 476 -17.85 6.30 -2.07
CA GLN A 476 -19.08 7.02 -2.41
C GLN A 476 -18.95 8.51 -2.09
N GLU A 477 -18.42 8.85 -0.92
CA GLU A 477 -18.21 10.25 -0.52
C GLU A 477 -17.21 10.95 -1.43
N LYS A 478 -16.14 10.28 -1.82
CA LYS A 478 -15.19 10.82 -2.80
C LYS A 478 -15.85 11.05 -4.15
N GLU A 479 -16.59 10.07 -4.67
CA GLU A 479 -17.30 10.21 -5.96
C GLU A 479 -18.37 11.31 -5.92
N ARG A 480 -19.00 11.53 -4.76
CA ARG A 480 -19.94 12.62 -4.51
C ARG A 480 -19.23 13.97 -4.59
N ALA A 481 -18.11 14.10 -3.86
CA ALA A 481 -17.30 15.32 -3.86
C ALA A 481 -16.72 15.64 -5.25
N ASP A 482 -16.21 14.63 -5.95
CA ASP A 482 -15.70 14.77 -7.31
C ASP A 482 -16.80 15.24 -8.29
N ALA A 483 -18.02 14.71 -8.14
CA ALA A 483 -19.14 15.13 -8.99
C ALA A 483 -19.59 16.56 -8.68
N ARG A 484 -19.60 16.97 -7.41
CA ARG A 484 -19.89 18.36 -7.00
C ARG A 484 -18.84 19.31 -7.56
N ASN A 485 -17.56 18.99 -7.37
CA ASN A 485 -16.45 19.80 -7.87
C ASN A 485 -16.48 19.92 -9.41
N ALA A 486 -16.80 18.84 -10.11
CA ALA A 486 -16.92 18.87 -11.57
C ALA A 486 -18.06 19.75 -12.05
N LEU A 487 -19.18 19.81 -11.32
CA LEU A 487 -20.28 20.72 -11.61
C LEU A 487 -19.85 22.16 -11.33
N GLU A 488 -19.23 22.43 -10.19
CA GLU A 488 -18.74 23.74 -9.79
C GLU A 488 -17.71 24.29 -10.79
N GLU A 489 -16.70 23.47 -11.14
CA GLU A 489 -15.68 23.81 -12.14
C GLU A 489 -16.33 24.15 -13.50
N TYR A 490 -17.32 23.35 -13.90
CA TYR A 490 -18.02 23.58 -15.17
C TYR A 490 -18.79 24.91 -15.17
N VAL A 491 -19.46 25.22 -14.07
CA VAL A 491 -20.19 26.49 -13.89
C VAL A 491 -19.23 27.69 -14.03
N TYR A 492 -18.11 27.65 -13.31
CA TYR A 492 -17.12 28.73 -13.33
C TYR A 492 -16.40 28.83 -14.67
N ASP A 493 -15.95 27.72 -15.28
CA ASP A 493 -15.29 27.73 -16.59
C ASP A 493 -16.20 28.32 -17.64
N VAL A 494 -17.42 27.80 -17.77
CA VAL A 494 -18.34 28.23 -18.85
C VAL A 494 -18.81 29.66 -18.64
N ARG A 495 -19.12 30.06 -17.40
CA ARG A 495 -19.55 31.45 -17.11
C ARG A 495 -18.43 32.46 -17.41
N GLY A 496 -17.22 32.18 -16.95
CA GLY A 496 -16.07 33.06 -17.23
C GLY A 496 -15.86 33.25 -18.74
N ARG A 497 -15.83 32.14 -19.46
CA ARG A 497 -15.59 32.15 -20.91
C ARG A 497 -16.75 32.68 -21.76
N LEU A 498 -17.98 32.61 -21.28
CA LEU A 498 -19.13 33.28 -21.92
C LEU A 498 -19.07 34.78 -21.75
N GLY A 499 -18.43 35.29 -20.68
CA GLY A 499 -18.23 36.74 -20.48
C GLY A 499 -17.32 37.35 -21.53
N GLU A 500 -16.35 36.63 -22.06
CA GLU A 500 -15.39 37.09 -23.05
C GLU A 500 -15.98 37.07 -24.45
N GLU A 501 -16.03 38.24 -25.10
CA GLU A 501 -16.60 38.38 -26.46
C GLU A 501 -15.79 37.64 -27.54
N GLU A 502 -14.52 37.41 -27.32
CA GLU A 502 -13.61 36.67 -28.22
C GLU A 502 -13.53 35.16 -27.93
N ASP A 503 -14.09 34.70 -26.82
CA ASP A 503 -14.15 33.27 -26.46
C ASP A 503 -15.55 32.67 -26.75
N LEU A 504 -16.15 31.95 -25.82
CA LEU A 504 -17.44 31.25 -25.99
C LEU A 504 -18.59 32.23 -26.27
N GLY A 505 -18.49 33.48 -25.81
CA GLY A 505 -19.48 34.54 -26.07
C GLY A 505 -19.73 34.82 -27.54
N ALA A 506 -18.75 34.58 -28.43
CA ALA A 506 -18.91 34.75 -29.88
C ALA A 506 -19.70 33.61 -30.56
N PHE A 507 -19.89 32.48 -29.90
CA PHE A 507 -20.45 31.25 -30.47
C PHE A 507 -21.88 30.94 -30.00
N ILE A 508 -22.52 31.90 -29.32
CA ILE A 508 -23.90 31.81 -28.84
C ILE A 508 -24.67 33.09 -29.22
N VAL A 509 -25.97 32.98 -29.48
CA VAL A 509 -26.84 34.12 -29.74
C VAL A 509 -27.05 34.90 -28.44
N ALA A 510 -27.04 36.25 -28.50
CA ALA A 510 -27.10 37.12 -27.31
C ALA A 510 -28.28 36.80 -26.36
N ALA A 511 -29.48 36.58 -26.91
CA ALA A 511 -30.64 36.23 -26.10
C ALA A 511 -30.54 34.87 -25.39
N ASP A 512 -29.81 33.89 -25.95
CA ASP A 512 -29.58 32.60 -25.36
C ASP A 512 -28.37 32.65 -24.40
N LYS A 513 -27.40 33.55 -24.65
CA LYS A 513 -26.29 33.83 -23.72
C LYS A 513 -26.84 34.33 -22.38
N GLU A 514 -27.71 35.33 -22.39
CA GLU A 514 -28.32 35.88 -21.16
C GLU A 514 -29.08 34.81 -20.36
N LYS A 515 -29.86 33.97 -21.04
CA LYS A 515 -30.57 32.86 -20.40
C LYS A 515 -29.62 31.86 -19.79
N PHE A 516 -28.57 31.49 -20.50
CA PHE A 516 -27.64 30.46 -20.04
C PHE A 516 -26.76 30.96 -18.89
N VAL A 517 -26.32 32.23 -18.93
CA VAL A 517 -25.61 32.85 -17.78
C VAL A 517 -26.50 32.83 -16.53
N LYS A 518 -27.79 33.18 -16.67
CA LYS A 518 -28.71 33.11 -15.54
C LYS A 518 -28.85 31.67 -14.98
N VAL A 519 -28.93 30.68 -15.85
CA VAL A 519 -28.96 29.25 -15.40
C VAL A 519 -27.69 28.87 -14.68
N LEU A 520 -26.51 29.37 -15.10
CA LEU A 520 -25.25 29.13 -14.43
C LEU A 520 -25.19 29.82 -13.06
N ASP A 521 -25.68 31.05 -12.94
CA ASP A 521 -25.77 31.77 -11.65
C ASP A 521 -26.76 31.10 -10.69
N ASP A 522 -27.93 30.69 -11.20
CA ASP A 522 -28.91 29.92 -10.40
C ASP A 522 -28.34 28.58 -9.95
N MET A 523 -27.49 27.93 -10.76
CA MET A 523 -26.80 26.69 -10.41
C MET A 523 -25.71 26.88 -9.33
N GLU A 524 -24.96 27.99 -9.41
CA GLU A 524 -23.99 28.35 -8.38
C GLU A 524 -24.67 28.57 -7.02
N ASN A 525 -25.75 29.36 -7.00
CA ASN A 525 -26.53 29.59 -5.78
C ASN A 525 -27.06 28.26 -5.22
N TRP A 526 -27.60 27.40 -6.09
CA TRP A 526 -28.08 26.08 -5.66
C TRP A 526 -26.95 25.23 -5.06
N LEU A 527 -25.72 25.26 -5.61
CA LEU A 527 -24.57 24.49 -5.09
C LEU A 527 -24.19 24.85 -3.65
N TYR A 528 -24.39 26.12 -3.26
CA TYR A 528 -24.05 26.63 -1.92
C TYR A 528 -25.24 26.67 -0.95
N GLU A 529 -26.46 26.43 -1.41
CA GLU A 529 -27.66 26.40 -0.61
C GLU A 529 -28.23 24.97 -0.52
N GLU A 530 -29.16 24.62 -1.38
CA GLU A 530 -29.85 23.31 -1.37
C GLU A 530 -28.97 22.14 -1.86
N GLY A 531 -27.93 22.46 -2.64
CA GLY A 531 -27.04 21.51 -3.29
C GLY A 531 -25.81 21.11 -2.46
N GLU A 532 -25.66 21.60 -1.23
CA GLU A 532 -24.45 21.33 -0.43
C GLU A 532 -24.27 19.84 -0.11
N ASP A 533 -25.36 19.11 0.16
CA ASP A 533 -25.34 17.73 0.66
C ASP A 533 -26.20 16.77 -0.19
N CYS A 534 -26.19 16.96 -1.49
CA CYS A 534 -26.91 16.11 -2.43
C CYS A 534 -26.16 14.82 -2.77
N SER A 535 -26.86 13.81 -3.28
CA SER A 535 -26.24 12.59 -3.78
C SER A 535 -25.47 12.85 -5.09
N ARG A 536 -24.45 12.00 -5.37
CA ARG A 536 -23.66 12.05 -6.61
C ARG A 536 -24.51 12.14 -7.88
N HIS A 537 -25.62 11.41 -7.91
CA HIS A 537 -26.51 11.36 -9.09
C HIS A 537 -27.06 12.74 -9.43
N VAL A 538 -27.50 13.50 -8.42
CA VAL A 538 -28.05 14.85 -8.59
C VAL A 538 -27.03 15.81 -9.21
N TYR A 539 -25.77 15.79 -8.74
CA TYR A 539 -24.71 16.62 -9.34
C TYR A 539 -24.41 16.24 -10.79
N VAL A 540 -24.39 14.93 -11.08
CA VAL A 540 -24.15 14.44 -12.46
C VAL A 540 -25.31 14.81 -13.39
N GLU A 541 -26.55 14.72 -12.93
CA GLU A 541 -27.72 15.15 -13.72
C GLU A 541 -27.64 16.65 -14.05
N LYS A 542 -27.43 17.48 -13.04
CA LYS A 542 -27.31 18.93 -13.23
C LYS A 542 -26.12 19.32 -14.12
N LEU A 543 -24.99 18.61 -13.97
CA LEU A 543 -23.86 18.80 -14.88
C LEU A 543 -24.20 18.43 -16.31
N ASN A 544 -24.97 17.35 -16.54
CA ASN A 544 -25.40 16.94 -17.87
C ASN A 544 -26.40 17.94 -18.48
N GLU A 545 -27.29 18.51 -17.67
CA GLU A 545 -28.20 19.60 -18.11
C GLU A 545 -27.41 20.81 -18.61
N LEU A 546 -26.40 21.24 -17.87
CA LEU A 546 -25.52 22.36 -18.29
C LEU A 546 -24.70 22.01 -19.52
N LYS A 547 -24.16 20.80 -19.60
CA LYS A 547 -23.39 20.30 -20.75
C LYS A 547 -24.24 20.20 -22.01
N ALA A 548 -25.52 19.86 -21.91
CA ALA A 548 -26.41 19.82 -23.08
C ALA A 548 -26.50 21.18 -23.80
N VAL A 549 -26.35 22.28 -23.08
CA VAL A 549 -26.32 23.63 -23.65
C VAL A 549 -24.88 24.07 -23.94
N GLY A 550 -23.94 23.87 -23.03
CA GLY A 550 -22.59 24.41 -23.11
C GLY A 550 -21.67 23.65 -24.08
N GLU A 551 -21.78 22.34 -24.17
CA GLU A 551 -20.90 21.55 -25.05
C GLU A 551 -21.09 21.84 -26.55
N PRO A 552 -22.33 22.06 -27.05
CA PRO A 552 -22.52 22.54 -28.43
C PRO A 552 -21.84 23.89 -28.71
N ILE A 553 -21.74 24.78 -27.71
CA ILE A 553 -21.07 26.07 -27.84
C ILE A 553 -19.56 25.87 -27.92
N LYS A 554 -19.00 25.05 -27.01
CA LYS A 554 -17.59 24.68 -27.03
C LYS A 554 -17.20 23.97 -28.34
N ALA A 555 -18.07 23.09 -28.83
CA ALA A 555 -17.86 22.39 -30.10
C ALA A 555 -17.80 23.35 -31.29
N ARG A 556 -18.70 24.37 -31.36
CA ARG A 556 -18.67 25.40 -32.42
C ARG A 556 -17.37 26.20 -32.40
N LYS A 557 -16.88 26.56 -31.22
CA LYS A 557 -15.58 27.22 -31.06
C LYS A 557 -14.45 26.35 -31.59
N MET A 558 -14.35 25.10 -31.09
CA MET A 558 -13.31 24.17 -31.49
C MET A 558 -13.32 23.91 -33.00
N GLU A 559 -14.51 23.73 -33.59
CA GLU A 559 -14.67 23.59 -35.04
C GLU A 559 -14.18 24.83 -35.79
N CYS A 560 -14.49 26.05 -35.28
CA CYS A 560 -14.05 27.30 -35.89
C CYS A 560 -12.52 27.47 -35.82
N GLU A 561 -11.89 27.15 -34.69
CA GLU A 561 -10.45 27.27 -34.49
C GLU A 561 -9.65 26.27 -35.33
N CYS A 562 -10.11 25.03 -35.39
CA CYS A 562 -9.40 23.95 -36.09
C CYS A 562 -9.65 23.92 -37.59
N ARG A 563 -10.70 24.62 -38.09
CA ARG A 563 -11.18 24.56 -39.45
C ARG A 563 -10.15 25.01 -40.47
N ASN A 564 -9.53 26.19 -40.24
CA ASN A 564 -8.59 26.77 -41.19
C ASN A 564 -7.36 25.86 -41.39
N ALA A 565 -6.81 25.35 -40.30
CA ALA A 565 -5.68 24.42 -40.36
C ALA A 565 -6.04 23.13 -41.13
N ALA A 566 -7.26 22.60 -40.93
CA ALA A 566 -7.71 21.41 -41.64
C ALA A 566 -7.92 21.65 -43.14
N LEU A 567 -8.48 22.84 -43.53
CA LEU A 567 -8.65 23.22 -44.91
C LEU A 567 -7.29 23.51 -45.61
N GLU A 568 -6.34 24.11 -44.90
CA GLU A 568 -4.97 24.34 -45.39
C GLU A 568 -4.24 23.02 -45.61
N GLU A 569 -4.41 22.05 -44.69
CA GLU A 569 -3.83 20.72 -44.86
C GLU A 569 -4.40 20.01 -46.10
N LEU A 570 -5.72 20.04 -46.29
CA LEU A 570 -6.36 19.48 -47.48
C LEU A 570 -5.84 20.15 -48.75
N ALA A 571 -5.79 21.50 -48.78
CA ALA A 571 -5.27 22.26 -49.91
C ALA A 571 -3.79 21.92 -50.21
N HIS A 572 -2.97 21.78 -49.17
CA HIS A 572 -1.57 21.38 -49.31
C HIS A 572 -1.45 20.00 -49.93
N ARG A 573 -2.28 19.03 -49.49
CA ARG A 573 -2.29 17.67 -50.05
C ARG A 573 -2.70 17.66 -51.51
N ILE A 574 -3.72 18.45 -51.89
CA ILE A 574 -4.14 18.61 -53.27
C ILE A 574 -2.98 19.20 -54.12
N MET A 575 -2.31 20.26 -53.65
CA MET A 575 -1.14 20.81 -54.34
C MET A 575 0.01 19.81 -54.52
N MET A 576 0.30 19.03 -53.49
CA MET A 576 1.33 17.98 -53.60
C MET A 576 0.93 16.94 -54.66
N ALA A 577 -0.33 16.52 -54.70
CA ALA A 577 -0.84 15.62 -55.72
C ALA A 577 -0.74 16.21 -57.13
N GLN A 578 -1.15 17.48 -57.32
CA GLN A 578 -1.02 18.20 -58.58
C GLN A 578 0.43 18.28 -59.06
N LYS A 579 1.38 18.55 -58.14
CA LYS A 579 2.79 18.60 -58.48
C LYS A 579 3.30 17.23 -58.99
N VAL A 580 2.92 16.16 -58.33
CA VAL A 580 3.39 14.80 -58.72
C VAL A 580 2.75 14.35 -60.03
N THR A 581 1.45 14.58 -60.23
CA THR A 581 0.77 14.29 -61.51
C THR A 581 1.30 15.16 -62.67
N GLY A 582 1.61 16.41 -62.40
CA GLY A 582 2.25 17.32 -63.36
C GLY A 582 3.66 16.84 -63.79
N GLN A 583 4.47 16.36 -62.85
CA GLN A 583 5.76 15.75 -63.14
C GLN A 583 5.62 14.48 -64.00
N TYR A 584 4.63 13.64 -63.72
CA TYR A 584 4.30 12.49 -64.58
C TYR A 584 3.95 12.94 -66.01
N ARG A 585 3.06 13.93 -66.18
CA ARG A 585 2.66 14.45 -67.50
C ARG A 585 3.80 15.13 -68.25
N SER A 586 4.79 15.69 -67.58
CA SER A 586 6.00 16.26 -68.18
C SER A 586 7.08 15.20 -68.57
N GLY A 587 6.82 13.93 -68.31
CA GLY A 587 7.70 12.81 -68.67
C GLY A 587 8.87 12.59 -67.73
N ASP A 588 8.77 12.98 -66.45
CA ASP A 588 9.81 12.74 -65.44
C ASP A 588 10.08 11.24 -65.33
N GLU A 589 11.33 10.83 -65.56
CA GLU A 589 11.77 9.42 -65.57
C GLU A 589 11.39 8.66 -64.30
N LYS A 590 11.31 9.35 -63.18
CA LYS A 590 10.97 8.80 -61.87
C LYS A 590 9.59 8.12 -61.86
N TYR A 591 8.63 8.54 -62.69
CA TYR A 591 7.23 8.12 -62.65
C TYR A 591 6.77 7.37 -63.91
N THR A 592 7.64 7.17 -64.92
CA THR A 592 7.29 6.53 -66.22
C THR A 592 6.79 5.11 -66.10
N HIS A 593 7.06 4.41 -65.01
CA HIS A 593 6.64 3.04 -64.73
C HIS A 593 5.17 2.94 -64.22
N ILE A 594 4.48 4.06 -63.96
CA ILE A 594 3.12 4.04 -63.44
C ILE A 594 2.14 4.02 -64.62
N PRO A 595 1.12 3.12 -64.59
CA PRO A 595 0.12 3.03 -65.62
C PRO A 595 -0.74 4.32 -65.70
N GLU A 596 -1.02 4.78 -66.92
CA GLU A 596 -1.82 6.00 -67.15
C GLU A 596 -3.23 5.92 -66.54
N ALA A 597 -3.86 4.74 -66.52
CA ALA A 597 -5.15 4.52 -65.89
C ALA A 597 -5.16 4.74 -64.37
N ASP A 598 -4.04 4.55 -63.71
CA ASP A 598 -3.93 4.76 -62.26
C ASP A 598 -3.66 6.25 -61.97
N VAL A 599 -2.91 6.95 -62.82
CA VAL A 599 -2.72 8.40 -62.75
C VAL A 599 -4.04 9.12 -62.99
N ALA A 600 -4.85 8.69 -63.96
CA ALA A 600 -6.17 9.24 -64.21
C ALA A 600 -7.10 9.15 -63.01
N LYS A 601 -7.07 8.02 -62.26
CA LYS A 601 -7.85 7.88 -61.00
C LYS A 601 -7.39 8.89 -59.92
N VAL A 602 -6.10 9.18 -59.84
CA VAL A 602 -5.57 10.20 -58.90
C VAL A 602 -6.03 11.57 -59.32
N GLU A 603 -5.97 11.90 -60.62
CA GLU A 603 -6.43 13.17 -61.18
C GLU A 603 -7.95 13.37 -60.96
N GLU A 604 -8.75 12.32 -61.14
CA GLU A 604 -10.19 12.36 -60.84
C GLU A 604 -10.48 12.58 -59.36
N SER A 605 -9.82 11.84 -58.49
CA SER A 605 -9.93 11.99 -57.02
C SER A 605 -9.52 13.40 -56.59
N MET A 606 -8.44 13.90 -57.12
CA MET A 606 -7.92 15.25 -56.84
C MET A 606 -8.90 16.35 -57.32
N ASN A 607 -9.47 16.22 -58.51
CA ASN A 607 -10.47 17.16 -59.03
C ASN A 607 -11.73 17.17 -58.14
N ASN A 608 -12.17 15.98 -57.71
CA ASN A 608 -13.29 15.84 -56.78
C ASN A 608 -12.98 16.49 -55.43
N CYS A 609 -11.78 16.28 -54.88
CA CYS A 609 -11.34 16.92 -53.62
C CYS A 609 -11.22 18.45 -53.77
N THR A 610 -10.73 18.95 -54.91
CA THR A 610 -10.63 20.39 -55.19
C THR A 610 -12.01 21.04 -55.25
N LYS A 611 -12.93 20.46 -56.00
CA LYS A 611 -14.33 20.93 -56.09
C LYS A 611 -14.99 20.91 -54.70
N TRP A 612 -14.83 19.84 -53.97
CA TRP A 612 -15.34 19.71 -52.60
C TRP A 612 -14.77 20.80 -51.68
N LEU A 613 -13.46 21.07 -51.75
CA LEU A 613 -12.79 22.10 -50.97
C LEU A 613 -13.34 23.51 -51.27
N GLU A 614 -13.50 23.86 -52.54
CA GLU A 614 -14.02 25.18 -52.97
C GLU A 614 -15.47 25.40 -52.54
N GLU A 615 -16.34 24.42 -52.77
CA GLU A 615 -17.76 24.46 -52.39
C GLU A 615 -17.94 24.60 -50.89
N ASN A 616 -17.21 23.79 -50.13
CA ASN A 616 -17.35 23.79 -48.68
C ASN A 616 -16.65 24.97 -48.00
N ARG A 617 -15.58 25.51 -48.59
CA ARG A 617 -14.91 26.72 -48.11
C ARG A 617 -15.86 27.94 -48.19
N ALA A 618 -16.60 28.08 -49.28
CA ALA A 618 -17.60 29.14 -49.42
C ALA A 618 -18.74 28.98 -48.39
N LEU A 619 -19.28 27.80 -48.24
CA LEU A 619 -20.34 27.51 -47.25
C LEU A 619 -19.90 27.80 -45.81
N LEU A 620 -18.66 27.39 -45.45
CA LEU A 620 -18.11 27.60 -44.12
C LEU A 620 -17.82 29.08 -43.85
N HIS A 621 -17.42 29.86 -44.85
CA HIS A 621 -17.19 31.29 -44.69
C HIS A 621 -18.49 32.07 -44.48
N ALA A 622 -19.59 31.61 -45.08
CA ALA A 622 -20.91 32.22 -44.93
C ALA A 622 -21.64 31.82 -43.64
N CYS A 623 -21.17 30.78 -42.95
CA CYS A 623 -21.81 30.25 -41.74
C CYS A 623 -21.52 31.15 -40.52
N PRO A 624 -22.56 31.70 -39.84
CA PRO A 624 -22.35 32.44 -38.60
C PRO A 624 -21.71 31.58 -37.49
N LYS A 625 -20.84 32.18 -36.69
CA LYS A 625 -20.19 31.50 -35.54
C LYS A 625 -21.18 30.90 -34.53
N THR A 626 -22.38 31.44 -34.46
CA THR A 626 -23.46 31.02 -33.56
C THR A 626 -24.23 29.78 -34.04
N GLN A 627 -23.97 29.30 -35.26
CA GLN A 627 -24.61 28.12 -35.84
C GLN A 627 -23.62 26.96 -35.99
N ASN A 628 -24.13 25.73 -35.99
CA ASN A 628 -23.29 24.57 -36.24
C ASN A 628 -22.79 24.60 -37.70
N PRO A 629 -21.52 24.31 -37.94
CA PRO A 629 -20.96 24.35 -39.28
C PRO A 629 -21.61 23.26 -40.16
N PRO A 630 -21.89 23.57 -41.44
CA PRO A 630 -22.47 22.60 -42.38
C PRO A 630 -21.53 21.44 -42.68
N VAL A 631 -20.22 21.65 -42.49
CA VAL A 631 -19.17 20.62 -42.63
C VAL A 631 -18.25 20.68 -41.43
N THR A 632 -18.02 19.55 -40.80
CA THR A 632 -17.16 19.44 -39.62
C THR A 632 -15.68 19.27 -39.98
N VAL A 633 -14.79 19.64 -39.07
CA VAL A 633 -13.34 19.39 -39.20
C VAL A 633 -13.05 17.89 -39.40
N ALA A 634 -13.84 17.01 -38.80
CA ALA A 634 -13.73 15.57 -39.01
C ALA A 634 -14.00 15.19 -40.48
N ALA A 635 -15.01 15.77 -41.10
CA ALA A 635 -15.32 15.55 -42.52
C ALA A 635 -14.20 16.09 -43.45
N ILE A 636 -13.61 17.25 -43.11
CA ILE A 636 -12.46 17.80 -43.85
C ILE A 636 -11.25 16.86 -43.76
N LYS A 637 -10.94 16.35 -42.55
CA LYS A 637 -9.86 15.40 -42.36
C LYS A 637 -10.09 14.07 -43.06
N GLU A 638 -11.34 13.62 -43.16
CA GLU A 638 -11.68 12.41 -43.92
C GLU A 638 -11.46 12.61 -45.41
N GLN A 639 -11.84 13.74 -45.98
CA GLN A 639 -11.53 14.09 -47.38
C GLN A 639 -10.02 14.16 -47.61
N THR A 640 -9.25 14.66 -46.63
CA THR A 640 -7.79 14.68 -46.68
C THR A 640 -7.22 13.29 -46.78
N LYS A 641 -7.77 12.32 -46.04
CA LYS A 641 -7.36 10.92 -46.12
C LYS A 641 -7.67 10.27 -47.47
N VAL A 642 -8.89 10.49 -47.99
CA VAL A 642 -9.33 9.95 -49.29
C VAL A 642 -8.40 10.41 -50.41
N GLY A 643 -8.09 11.70 -50.49
CA GLY A 643 -7.15 12.26 -51.48
C GLY A 643 -5.72 11.69 -51.31
N TYR A 644 -5.27 11.50 -50.08
CA TYR A 644 -3.92 11.01 -49.78
C TYR A 644 -3.75 9.52 -50.09
N PHE A 645 -4.78 8.68 -49.83
CA PHE A 645 -4.71 7.24 -50.16
C PHE A 645 -4.56 7.01 -51.67
N ALA A 646 -5.26 7.79 -52.51
CA ALA A 646 -5.12 7.66 -53.94
C ALA A 646 -3.68 7.99 -54.42
N VAL A 647 -3.04 8.98 -53.84
CA VAL A 647 -1.67 9.38 -54.18
C VAL A 647 -0.63 8.35 -53.68
N ILE A 648 -0.76 7.92 -52.44
CA ILE A 648 0.18 6.91 -51.88
C ILE A 648 0.09 5.60 -52.63
N LEU A 649 -1.11 5.10 -52.90
CA LEU A 649 -1.30 3.81 -53.55
C LEU A 649 -0.68 3.76 -54.93
N VAL A 650 -0.69 4.86 -55.65
CA VAL A 650 -0.20 4.95 -57.02
C VAL A 650 1.26 5.39 -57.10
N PHE A 651 1.69 6.40 -56.35
CA PHE A 651 2.99 7.04 -56.51
C PHE A 651 4.03 6.62 -55.48
N VAL A 652 3.63 6.16 -54.26
CA VAL A 652 4.56 5.75 -53.20
C VAL A 652 4.74 4.21 -53.16
N CYS A 653 3.64 3.46 -53.17
CA CYS A 653 3.75 2.01 -53.09
C CYS A 653 4.30 1.31 -54.34
N ARG A 654 4.26 2.00 -55.51
CA ARG A 654 4.85 1.45 -56.75
C ARG A 654 6.28 1.97 -57.06
N THR A 655 6.82 2.91 -56.26
CA THR A 655 8.21 3.35 -56.38
C THR A 655 9.20 2.43 -55.62
N VAL A 656 8.70 1.54 -54.79
CA VAL A 656 9.53 0.52 -54.12
C VAL A 656 9.53 -0.73 -54.99
N ARG A 657 10.42 -0.78 -55.99
CA ARG A 657 10.90 -2.06 -56.56
C ARG A 657 11.86 -2.66 -55.57
N VAL A 658 11.52 -3.83 -55.09
CA VAL A 658 12.47 -4.72 -54.45
C VAL A 658 13.39 -5.23 -55.58
N ASP A 659 14.65 -4.86 -55.54
CA ASP A 659 15.72 -5.56 -56.24
C ASP A 659 16.13 -6.80 -55.43
#